data_ca5cb0df48cf889928b0cec4781a5a41
#
_entry.id   ca5cb0df48cf889928b0cec4781a5a41
#
_cell.length_a   1.000
_cell.length_b   1.000
_cell.length_c   1.000
_cell.angle_alpha   90.00
_cell.angle_beta   90.00
_cell.angle_gamma   90.00
#
_symmetry.space_group_name_H-M   'P 1'
#
loop_
_entity.id
_entity.type
_entity.pdbx_description
1 polymer ?
#
loop_
_entity_poly.entity_id
_entity_poly.type
_entity_poly.pdbx_seq_one_letter_code
_entity_poly.pdbx_strand_id
1 'polypeptide(L)'
;LKDAFKDQYNAEKYLFTCYNSLPNYAEPSNTLGLTAGGDIIYNERNTGGGLPYGPPATMMIFLKGNNAVNPYVNFWDGQNGAPRNLWQGIRHCNVFLENIRIDDGGPRDLDETLRDQWIAEAKAIKAYLHFYLFQLYGPIPIIDRVIPISGKGDEVNLYREPVDKVVDYIVNTLDEAIEQLPTLNELDIVSEYGRFTKTIALSIKAKTLVLAASPIFNNNNYYLGFKDKRGVELFPAGDSKARWERALKACDAACRSAEEDGATILVTTDGGNNAIRGINITNINDTTKAMVSLRQAVTESWNSEIIWATNESTTKLQRWSTMLSNDEWFNLAGSGGSDIGQRHSPTINVVEGFYSSNGIPITEDADWEKNGWYKDRYKTQLPDEEHQKYFIKKGQETAILHFNRSLRFYASVGFDGGIWEGREKSLTDASYPNMIRHFGSGYKHAETYGGYPFSGYLAKKLSHLKTTYTETKITLIREPYSFPIIRLADMYLLLAECLNEVGGPDKTDSKGQNAFFYLDQIRARSGMEGVVDSWNKYAIAKYKTKPGDTKGLRDIIHQERLNELAFEGHFYYDVRRWLIAEEMFNKPILGWNKDGENKADFYNLRVLLQPRFSMKDYLMPIKISTLLQNKNLVQNPGWE
;
A
#
# COMPACT_ATOMS: atom_id res chain seq x y z
N LEU A 1 28.87 22.77 -7.17
CA LEU A 1 28.83 22.06 -5.89
C LEU A 1 29.28 22.94 -4.71
N LYS A 2 30.38 23.68 -4.83
CA LYS A 2 30.87 24.54 -3.71
C LYS A 2 29.81 25.50 -3.17
N ASP A 3 28.98 26.09 -4.04
CA ASP A 3 27.92 27.01 -3.62
C ASP A 3 26.76 26.28 -2.91
N ALA A 4 26.55 25.01 -3.17
CA ALA A 4 25.50 24.21 -2.53
C ALA A 4 25.82 23.84 -1.07
N PHE A 5 27.08 23.94 -0.65
CA PHE A 5 27.53 23.60 0.71
C PHE A 5 28.25 24.76 1.40
N LYS A 6 28.10 25.99 0.90
CA LYS A 6 28.78 27.17 1.47
C LYS A 6 28.25 27.60 2.84
N ASP A 7 26.97 27.32 3.12
CA ASP A 7 26.26 27.67 4.36
C ASP A 7 25.16 26.65 4.69
N GLN A 8 24.65 26.68 5.91
CA GLN A 8 23.61 25.78 6.41
C GLN A 8 22.36 25.78 5.51
N TYR A 9 21.88 26.95 5.09
CA TYR A 9 20.66 27.08 4.29
C TYR A 9 20.76 26.38 2.93
N ASN A 10 21.90 26.50 2.24
CA ASN A 10 22.11 25.85 0.95
C ASN A 10 22.31 24.34 1.11
N ALA A 11 22.99 23.90 2.18
CA ALA A 11 23.17 22.49 2.48
C ALA A 11 21.82 21.82 2.80
N GLU A 12 20.94 22.48 3.55
CA GLU A 12 19.59 21.95 3.80
C GLU A 12 18.77 21.81 2.52
N LYS A 13 18.81 22.79 1.62
CA LYS A 13 18.17 22.66 0.29
C LYS A 13 18.70 21.47 -0.50
N TYR A 14 19.99 21.17 -0.37
CA TYR A 14 20.54 20.02 -1.03
C TYR A 14 20.05 18.71 -0.39
N LEU A 15 19.92 18.67 0.95
CA LEU A 15 19.30 17.53 1.64
C LEU A 15 17.86 17.30 1.14
N PHE A 16 17.08 18.36 0.96
CA PHE A 16 15.74 18.23 0.36
C PHE A 16 15.75 17.71 -1.10
N THR A 17 16.84 17.88 -1.83
CA THR A 17 17.03 17.22 -3.13
C THR A 17 17.14 15.69 -2.97
N CYS A 18 17.75 15.21 -1.87
CA CYS A 18 17.76 13.79 -1.55
C CYS A 18 16.33 13.29 -1.22
N TYR A 19 15.60 14.00 -0.38
CA TYR A 19 14.18 13.71 -0.07
C TYR A 19 13.30 13.69 -1.32
N ASN A 20 13.49 14.64 -2.23
CA ASN A 20 12.73 14.71 -3.48
C ASN A 20 13.00 13.52 -4.43
N SER A 21 13.99 12.69 -4.13
CA SER A 21 14.27 11.45 -4.87
C SER A 21 13.42 10.26 -4.40
N LEU A 22 12.70 10.39 -3.28
CA LEU A 22 11.82 9.35 -2.77
C LEU A 22 10.63 9.12 -3.72
N PRO A 23 10.19 7.87 -3.93
CA PRO A 23 8.98 7.57 -4.69
C PRO A 23 7.76 8.29 -4.12
N ASN A 24 6.90 8.82 -5.01
CA ASN A 24 5.62 9.42 -4.59
C ASN A 24 4.54 8.35 -4.45
N TYR A 25 4.22 7.95 -3.24
CA TYR A 25 3.22 6.93 -2.93
C TYR A 25 1.78 7.42 -3.10
N ALA A 26 1.54 8.73 -3.08
CA ALA A 26 0.21 9.33 -3.25
C ALA A 26 -0.19 9.53 -4.73
N GLU A 27 0.72 9.29 -5.69
CA GLU A 27 0.44 9.43 -7.12
C GLU A 27 0.02 8.09 -7.75
N PRO A 28 -1.29 7.84 -7.91
CA PRO A 28 -1.78 6.52 -8.31
C PRO A 28 -1.36 6.09 -9.71
N SER A 29 -1.04 7.02 -10.62
CA SER A 29 -0.62 6.63 -11.98
C SER A 29 0.81 6.08 -12.05
N ASN A 30 1.62 6.29 -11.01
CA ASN A 30 3.04 5.94 -11.00
C ASN A 30 3.42 4.99 -9.85
N THR A 31 2.46 4.64 -9.00
CA THR A 31 2.68 3.79 -7.83
C THR A 31 2.29 2.36 -8.13
N LEU A 32 3.27 1.46 -8.23
CA LEU A 32 3.04 0.04 -8.52
C LEU A 32 2.07 -0.60 -7.52
N GLY A 33 2.24 -0.32 -6.24
CA GLY A 33 1.39 -0.88 -5.19
C GLY A 33 -0.10 -0.56 -5.37
N LEU A 34 -0.44 0.62 -5.91
CA LEU A 34 -1.83 1.03 -6.10
C LEU A 34 -2.45 0.54 -7.41
N THR A 35 -1.66 0.13 -8.40
CA THR A 35 -2.22 -0.08 -9.75
C THR A 35 -1.70 -1.32 -10.48
N ALA A 36 -0.65 -1.96 -10.00
CA ALA A 36 -0.08 -3.14 -10.65
C ALA A 36 -0.49 -4.48 -10.02
N GLY A 37 -1.25 -4.45 -8.91
CA GLY A 37 -1.62 -5.64 -8.15
C GLY A 37 -2.91 -6.32 -8.58
N GLY A 38 -3.74 -5.66 -9.39
CA GLY A 38 -5.05 -6.20 -9.76
C GLY A 38 -6.08 -6.22 -8.64
N ASP A 39 -5.78 -5.63 -7.48
CA ASP A 39 -6.74 -5.33 -6.42
C ASP A 39 -7.60 -4.11 -6.77
N ILE A 40 -6.99 -3.12 -7.42
CA ILE A 40 -7.65 -1.96 -8.02
C ILE A 40 -7.42 -1.96 -9.52
N ILE A 41 -8.46 -1.74 -10.30
CA ILE A 41 -8.39 -1.64 -11.77
C ILE A 41 -8.97 -0.33 -12.28
N TYR A 42 -8.57 0.04 -13.50
CA TYR A 42 -8.96 1.27 -14.18
C TYR A 42 -9.62 0.98 -15.52
N ASN A 43 -10.49 1.87 -15.96
CA ASN A 43 -11.10 1.77 -17.28
C ASN A 43 -10.08 2.07 -18.39
N GLU A 44 -9.98 1.16 -19.37
CA GLU A 44 -9.17 1.35 -20.59
C GLU A 44 -9.80 2.31 -21.62
N ARG A 45 -11.09 2.59 -21.52
CA ARG A 45 -11.78 3.37 -22.58
C ARG A 45 -11.26 4.80 -22.66
N ASN A 46 -10.66 5.11 -23.81
CA ASN A 46 -10.64 6.46 -24.37
C ASN A 46 -12.10 6.87 -24.63
N THR A 47 -12.72 7.51 -23.67
CA THR A 47 -14.00 8.17 -23.94
C THR A 47 -13.71 9.31 -24.91
N GLY A 48 -14.40 9.35 -26.06
CA GLY A 48 -14.20 10.31 -27.16
C GLY A 48 -14.34 11.79 -26.82
N GLY A 49 -14.18 12.16 -25.56
CA GLY A 49 -14.25 13.51 -25.01
C GLY A 49 -12.90 14.20 -24.77
N GLY A 50 -11.86 13.83 -25.50
CA GLY A 50 -10.63 14.64 -25.55
C GLY A 50 -9.66 14.51 -24.36
N LEU A 51 -9.89 13.63 -23.40
CA LEU A 51 -8.94 13.35 -22.33
C LEU A 51 -8.13 12.07 -22.64
N PRO A 52 -6.81 12.18 -22.89
CA PRO A 52 -5.96 11.07 -23.33
C PRO A 52 -5.45 10.24 -22.13
N TYR A 53 -6.34 9.74 -21.27
CA TYR A 53 -5.91 8.94 -20.13
C TYR A 53 -6.28 7.47 -20.34
N GLY A 54 -5.41 6.75 -21.04
CA GLY A 54 -5.34 5.30 -20.97
C GLY A 54 -5.02 4.82 -19.55
N PRO A 55 -5.00 3.49 -19.30
CA PRO A 55 -4.60 2.95 -18.01
C PRO A 55 -3.19 3.44 -17.65
N PRO A 56 -2.90 3.65 -16.35
CA PRO A 56 -1.56 4.00 -15.91
C PRO A 56 -0.51 3.02 -16.43
N ALA A 57 0.70 3.51 -16.69
CA ALA A 57 1.82 2.66 -17.13
C ALA A 57 2.08 1.48 -16.18
N THR A 58 1.91 1.71 -14.88
CA THR A 58 2.00 0.68 -13.84
C THR A 58 0.95 -0.42 -14.00
N MET A 59 -0.28 -0.09 -14.35
CA MET A 59 -1.33 -1.07 -14.64
C MET A 59 -1.07 -1.84 -15.94
N MET A 60 -0.37 -1.26 -16.91
CA MET A 60 -0.02 -1.96 -18.15
C MET A 60 0.85 -3.20 -17.89
N ILE A 61 1.66 -3.20 -16.82
CA ILE A 61 2.42 -4.37 -16.39
C ILE A 61 1.46 -5.53 -16.07
N PHE A 62 0.39 -5.24 -15.34
CA PHE A 62 -0.63 -6.22 -14.98
C PHE A 62 -1.47 -6.66 -16.20
N LEU A 63 -1.86 -5.72 -17.07
CA LEU A 63 -2.73 -6.00 -18.22
C LEU A 63 -2.05 -6.78 -19.35
N LYS A 64 -0.80 -6.45 -19.66
CA LYS A 64 -0.08 -6.94 -20.85
C LYS A 64 1.19 -7.71 -20.53
N GLY A 65 1.57 -7.80 -19.25
CA GLY A 65 2.92 -8.20 -18.85
C GLY A 65 3.94 -7.13 -19.17
N ASN A 66 5.09 -7.14 -18.49
CA ASN A 66 6.19 -6.22 -18.77
C ASN A 66 7.02 -6.74 -19.97
N ASN A 67 8.00 -5.96 -20.44
CA ASN A 67 8.93 -6.37 -21.48
C ASN A 67 10.32 -5.73 -21.26
N ALA A 68 11.37 -6.36 -21.79
CA ALA A 68 12.75 -5.90 -21.59
C ALA A 68 13.19 -4.86 -22.62
N VAL A 69 12.54 -4.75 -23.78
CA VAL A 69 12.92 -3.79 -24.84
C VAL A 69 12.51 -2.37 -24.44
N ASN A 70 11.25 -2.21 -24.02
CA ASN A 70 10.70 -0.93 -23.58
C ASN A 70 9.76 -1.17 -22.39
N PRO A 71 10.29 -1.37 -21.17
CA PRO A 71 9.48 -1.63 -20.00
C PRO A 71 8.41 -0.55 -19.80
N TYR A 72 7.17 -0.93 -19.45
CA TYR A 72 6.10 0.02 -19.17
C TYR A 72 6.44 0.95 -18.02
N VAL A 73 7.18 0.43 -17.04
CA VAL A 73 7.71 1.21 -15.91
C VAL A 73 9.18 0.85 -15.74
N ASN A 74 10.05 1.84 -15.72
CA ASN A 74 11.49 1.66 -15.63
C ASN A 74 12.08 2.52 -14.51
N PHE A 75 12.03 2.01 -13.28
CA PHE A 75 12.66 2.66 -12.12
C PHE A 75 14.19 2.61 -12.15
N TRP A 76 14.77 1.71 -12.95
CA TRP A 76 16.22 1.63 -13.12
C TRP A 76 16.78 2.87 -13.81
N ASP A 77 16.19 3.29 -14.90
CA ASP A 77 16.67 4.45 -15.67
C ASP A 77 15.86 5.73 -15.40
N GLY A 78 14.79 5.66 -14.61
CA GLY A 78 13.88 6.78 -14.34
C GLY A 78 13.05 7.19 -15.58
N GLN A 79 12.58 6.22 -16.36
CA GLN A 79 11.82 6.41 -17.59
C GLN A 79 10.48 5.66 -17.58
N ASN A 80 9.62 5.94 -18.56
CA ASN A 80 8.40 5.19 -18.83
C ASN A 80 7.51 4.98 -17.57
N GLY A 81 6.84 6.02 -17.10
CA GLY A 81 5.94 5.92 -15.95
C GLY A 81 6.62 5.84 -14.57
N ALA A 82 7.94 5.72 -14.50
CA ALA A 82 8.68 5.89 -13.26
C ALA A 82 8.96 7.40 -13.06
N PRO A 83 8.45 8.01 -11.98
CA PRO A 83 8.56 9.45 -11.80
C PRO A 83 9.97 9.90 -11.41
N ARG A 84 10.80 8.99 -10.94
CA ARG A 84 12.12 9.26 -10.35
C ARG A 84 13.16 8.26 -10.84
N ASN A 85 14.37 8.76 -11.14
CA ASN A 85 15.54 7.94 -11.33
C ASN A 85 16.18 7.66 -9.96
N LEU A 86 16.07 6.43 -9.48
CA LEU A 86 16.53 6.07 -8.13
C LEU A 86 18.05 6.08 -8.01
N TRP A 87 18.80 5.75 -9.09
CA TRP A 87 20.27 5.88 -9.10
C TRP A 87 20.73 7.33 -9.02
N GLN A 88 19.97 8.25 -9.64
CA GLN A 88 20.25 9.67 -9.50
C GLN A 88 19.99 10.13 -8.05
N GLY A 89 18.95 9.62 -7.41
CA GLY A 89 18.68 9.86 -5.98
C GLY A 89 19.84 9.37 -5.09
N ILE A 90 20.31 8.15 -5.31
CA ILE A 90 21.49 7.60 -4.62
C ILE A 90 22.73 8.48 -4.84
N ARG A 91 22.93 8.97 -6.08
CA ARG A 91 24.02 9.91 -6.38
C ARG A 91 23.86 11.23 -5.59
N HIS A 92 22.65 11.77 -5.48
CA HIS A 92 22.42 12.99 -4.68
C HIS A 92 22.79 12.75 -3.21
N CYS A 93 22.41 11.62 -2.64
CA CYS A 93 22.81 11.28 -1.27
C CYS A 93 24.33 11.14 -1.13
N ASN A 94 25.01 10.47 -2.06
CA ASN A 94 26.47 10.34 -2.02
C ASN A 94 27.16 11.70 -2.15
N VAL A 95 26.70 12.56 -3.07
CA VAL A 95 27.23 13.94 -3.20
C VAL A 95 27.04 14.73 -1.91
N PHE A 96 25.87 14.60 -1.24
CA PHE A 96 25.63 15.25 0.05
C PHE A 96 26.62 14.74 1.10
N LEU A 97 26.76 13.43 1.24
CA LEU A 97 27.63 12.80 2.24
C LEU A 97 29.12 13.14 2.06
N GLU A 98 29.59 13.31 0.81
CA GLU A 98 30.97 13.67 0.49
C GLU A 98 31.28 15.18 0.70
N ASN A 99 30.27 16.06 0.82
CA ASN A 99 30.48 17.51 0.87
C ASN A 99 29.96 18.19 2.13
N ILE A 100 29.27 17.51 3.03
CA ILE A 100 28.63 18.11 4.21
C ILE A 100 29.62 18.31 5.37
N ARG A 101 30.73 17.57 5.45
CA ARG A 101 31.71 17.66 6.52
C ARG A 101 32.60 18.87 6.34
N ILE A 102 33.03 19.47 7.44
CA ILE A 102 33.89 20.69 7.42
C ILE A 102 35.20 20.44 6.68
N ASP A 103 35.83 19.29 6.92
CA ASP A 103 37.10 18.89 6.29
C ASP A 103 36.97 18.71 4.78
N ASP A 104 35.77 18.41 4.28
CA ASP A 104 35.42 18.28 2.86
C ASP A 104 34.91 19.61 2.25
N GLY A 105 34.97 20.71 3.00
CA GLY A 105 34.53 22.05 2.56
C GLY A 105 33.06 22.35 2.84
N GLY A 106 32.44 21.61 3.74
CA GLY A 106 31.05 21.83 4.16
C GLY A 106 30.82 23.09 5.01
N PRO A 107 29.57 23.44 5.30
CA PRO A 107 29.16 24.67 5.94
C PRO A 107 29.71 24.78 7.36
N ARG A 108 30.37 25.93 7.66
CA ARG A 108 30.96 26.18 8.97
C ARG A 108 29.95 26.72 9.98
N ASP A 109 28.83 27.24 9.52
CA ASP A 109 27.71 27.78 10.30
C ASP A 109 26.68 26.71 10.71
N LEU A 110 26.86 25.46 10.28
CA LEU A 110 26.01 24.32 10.65
C LEU A 110 26.52 23.69 11.95
N ASP A 111 25.63 23.58 12.94
CA ASP A 111 25.89 22.87 14.20
C ASP A 111 26.27 21.40 13.95
N GLU A 112 27.15 20.85 14.80
CA GLU A 112 27.67 19.49 14.61
C GLU A 112 26.57 18.43 14.82
N THR A 113 25.70 18.60 15.82
CA THR A 113 24.60 17.67 16.10
C THR A 113 23.61 17.65 14.92
N LEU A 114 23.26 18.82 14.40
CA LEU A 114 22.38 18.94 13.26
C LEU A 114 23.03 18.39 11.97
N ARG A 115 24.34 18.55 11.82
CA ARG A 115 25.10 17.96 10.72
C ARG A 115 25.07 16.43 10.76
N ASP A 116 25.29 15.83 11.92
CA ASP A 116 25.25 14.38 12.09
C ASP A 116 23.85 13.83 11.85
N GLN A 117 22.81 14.52 12.29
CA GLN A 117 21.43 14.20 11.94
C GLN A 117 21.21 14.23 10.42
N TRP A 118 21.64 15.27 9.71
CA TRP A 118 21.47 15.37 8.25
C TRP A 118 22.26 14.30 7.49
N ILE A 119 23.43 13.92 7.99
CA ILE A 119 24.21 12.78 7.46
C ILE A 119 23.41 11.48 7.63
N ALA A 120 22.81 11.28 8.79
CA ALA A 120 21.98 10.10 9.07
C ALA A 120 20.73 10.06 8.19
N GLU A 121 20.04 11.19 7.99
CA GLU A 121 18.92 11.28 7.05
C GLU A 121 19.32 10.91 5.62
N ALA A 122 20.43 11.46 5.10
CA ALA A 122 20.93 11.15 3.76
C ALA A 122 21.34 9.67 3.61
N LYS A 123 21.94 9.06 4.65
CA LYS A 123 22.22 7.61 4.69
C LYS A 123 20.94 6.79 4.66
N ALA A 124 19.93 7.13 5.47
CA ALA A 124 18.66 6.44 5.52
C ALA A 124 17.90 6.52 4.18
N ILE A 125 17.88 7.69 3.53
CA ILE A 125 17.32 7.86 2.18
C ILE A 125 18.07 6.99 1.17
N LYS A 126 19.40 7.00 1.19
CA LYS A 126 20.23 6.16 0.31
C LYS A 126 19.93 4.68 0.48
N ALA A 127 19.83 4.21 1.71
CA ALA A 127 19.49 2.83 2.03
C ALA A 127 18.07 2.47 1.53
N TYR A 128 17.11 3.37 1.72
CA TYR A 128 15.74 3.19 1.24
C TYR A 128 15.64 3.11 -0.29
N LEU A 129 16.40 3.94 -1.02
CA LEU A 129 16.43 3.87 -2.48
C LEU A 129 17.02 2.54 -2.99
N HIS A 130 18.07 2.00 -2.31
CA HIS A 130 18.58 0.65 -2.58
C HIS A 130 17.55 -0.43 -2.25
N PHE A 131 16.83 -0.31 -1.12
CA PHE A 131 15.73 -1.22 -0.78
C PHE A 131 14.63 -1.22 -1.84
N TYR A 132 14.22 -0.05 -2.33
CA TYR A 132 13.19 0.06 -3.36
C TYR A 132 13.61 -0.59 -4.68
N LEU A 133 14.88 -0.40 -5.11
CA LEU A 133 15.45 -1.11 -6.25
C LEU A 133 15.54 -2.62 -6.02
N PHE A 134 16.02 -3.03 -4.83
CA PHE A 134 16.12 -4.44 -4.44
C PHE A 134 14.78 -5.17 -4.53
N GLN A 135 13.71 -4.58 -3.99
CA GLN A 135 12.39 -5.21 -4.00
C GLN A 135 11.79 -5.35 -5.42
N LEU A 136 12.26 -4.54 -6.39
CA LEU A 136 11.79 -4.59 -7.77
C LEU A 136 12.66 -5.48 -8.67
N TYR A 137 13.97 -5.43 -8.50
CA TYR A 137 14.94 -6.06 -9.42
C TYR A 137 15.72 -7.22 -8.78
N GLY A 138 15.59 -7.47 -7.49
CA GLY A 138 16.41 -8.44 -6.76
C GLY A 138 17.85 -7.97 -6.58
N PRO A 139 18.86 -8.75 -6.99
CA PRO A 139 20.26 -8.33 -6.98
C PRO A 139 20.45 -7.01 -7.75
N ILE A 140 21.16 -6.07 -7.17
CA ILE A 140 21.45 -4.75 -7.75
C ILE A 140 22.91 -4.36 -7.51
N PRO A 141 23.47 -3.40 -8.27
CA PRO A 141 24.73 -2.76 -7.88
C PRO A 141 24.60 -2.05 -6.53
N ILE A 142 25.68 -2.04 -5.77
CA ILE A 142 25.81 -1.23 -4.55
C ILE A 142 26.61 0.02 -4.91
N ILE A 143 26.01 1.21 -4.70
CA ILE A 143 26.66 2.50 -5.00
C ILE A 143 26.76 3.31 -3.72
N ASP A 144 27.92 3.25 -3.07
CA ASP A 144 28.18 3.89 -1.78
C ASP A 144 28.95 5.21 -1.84
N ARG A 145 29.41 5.61 -3.04
CA ARG A 145 30.21 6.81 -3.30
C ARG A 145 29.81 7.48 -4.60
N VAL A 146 30.29 8.68 -4.83
CA VAL A 146 30.14 9.38 -6.13
C VAL A 146 31.05 8.73 -7.17
N ILE A 147 30.44 8.20 -8.23
CA ILE A 147 31.20 7.70 -9.38
C ILE A 147 31.66 8.92 -10.21
N PRO A 148 32.98 9.09 -10.44
CA PRO A 148 33.51 10.21 -11.22
C PRO A 148 33.00 10.21 -12.67
N ILE A 149 32.77 11.40 -13.22
CA ILE A 149 32.36 11.53 -14.64
C ILE A 149 33.48 11.02 -15.59
N SER A 150 34.72 11.10 -15.13
CA SER A 150 35.90 10.59 -15.86
C SER A 150 36.13 9.09 -15.69
N GLY A 151 35.33 8.42 -14.86
CA GLY A 151 35.45 6.99 -14.56
C GLY A 151 35.38 6.12 -15.81
N LYS A 152 36.12 5.03 -15.84
CA LYS A 152 36.21 4.08 -16.97
C LYS A 152 36.20 2.63 -16.50
N GLY A 153 35.86 1.73 -17.42
CA GLY A 153 35.87 0.28 -17.16
C GLY A 153 34.96 -0.11 -16.02
N ASP A 154 35.43 -0.92 -15.08
CA ASP A 154 34.66 -1.45 -13.97
C ASP A 154 34.29 -0.38 -12.93
N GLU A 155 34.90 0.80 -12.96
CA GLU A 155 34.48 1.90 -12.09
C GLU A 155 33.09 2.42 -12.44
N VAL A 156 32.66 2.35 -13.68
CA VAL A 156 31.35 2.77 -14.18
C VAL A 156 30.47 1.59 -14.59
N ASN A 157 31.05 0.48 -15.03
CA ASN A 157 30.34 -0.74 -15.39
C ASN A 157 30.23 -1.65 -14.17
N LEU A 158 29.34 -1.31 -13.25
CA LEU A 158 29.15 -2.06 -12.01
C LEU A 158 28.47 -3.39 -12.27
N TYR A 159 28.82 -4.38 -11.46
CA TYR A 159 28.14 -5.66 -11.39
C TYR A 159 26.94 -5.57 -10.43
N ARG A 160 25.96 -6.45 -10.63
CA ARG A 160 24.95 -6.73 -9.61
C ARG A 160 25.62 -7.51 -8.47
N GLU A 161 25.28 -7.17 -7.25
CA GLU A 161 25.80 -7.91 -6.08
C GLU A 161 24.76 -8.93 -5.60
N PRO A 162 25.20 -10.05 -4.98
CA PRO A 162 24.31 -11.06 -4.42
C PRO A 162 23.28 -10.49 -3.46
N VAL A 163 22.08 -11.09 -3.41
CA VAL A 163 20.97 -10.68 -2.54
C VAL A 163 21.44 -10.41 -1.11
N ASP A 164 22.19 -11.34 -0.51
CA ASP A 164 22.62 -11.20 0.90
C ASP A 164 23.56 -9.99 1.09
N LYS A 165 24.45 -9.71 0.13
CA LYS A 165 25.29 -8.51 0.18
C LYS A 165 24.51 -7.22 0.05
N VAL A 166 23.50 -7.18 -0.84
CA VAL A 166 22.61 -6.01 -0.99
C VAL A 166 21.83 -5.76 0.29
N VAL A 167 21.29 -6.83 0.89
CA VAL A 167 20.55 -6.76 2.16
C VAL A 167 21.45 -6.27 3.29
N ASP A 168 22.66 -6.82 3.40
CA ASP A 168 23.62 -6.41 4.43
C ASP A 168 24.04 -4.95 4.26
N TYR A 169 24.28 -4.50 3.03
CA TYR A 169 24.58 -3.09 2.75
C TYR A 169 23.45 -2.16 3.21
N ILE A 170 22.20 -2.48 2.86
CA ILE A 170 21.03 -1.69 3.26
C ILE A 170 20.90 -1.65 4.78
N VAL A 171 21.00 -2.81 5.43
CA VAL A 171 20.86 -2.94 6.89
C VAL A 171 21.97 -2.19 7.62
N ASN A 172 23.23 -2.38 7.23
CA ASN A 172 24.35 -1.71 7.87
C ASN A 172 24.29 -0.18 7.70
N THR A 173 23.89 0.30 6.50
CA THR A 173 23.71 1.74 6.26
C THR A 173 22.59 2.33 7.12
N LEU A 174 21.49 1.57 7.35
CA LEU A 174 20.43 1.98 8.27
C LEU A 174 20.90 1.93 9.74
N ASP A 175 21.68 0.93 10.13
CA ASP A 175 22.21 0.84 11.49
C ASP A 175 23.10 2.03 11.84
N GLU A 176 23.98 2.44 10.91
CA GLU A 176 24.76 3.68 11.05
C GLU A 176 23.88 4.95 11.14
N ALA A 177 22.78 4.99 10.40
CA ALA A 177 21.88 6.14 10.45
C ALA A 177 21.08 6.19 11.76
N ILE A 178 20.60 5.05 12.26
CA ILE A 178 19.77 4.93 13.47
C ILE A 178 20.46 5.52 14.71
N GLU A 179 21.81 5.51 14.76
CA GLU A 179 22.57 6.05 15.88
C GLU A 179 22.41 7.57 16.05
N GLN A 180 22.16 8.31 14.96
CA GLN A 180 22.12 9.76 14.93
C GLN A 180 20.75 10.32 14.49
N LEU A 181 19.80 9.47 14.09
CA LEU A 181 18.45 9.91 13.76
C LEU A 181 17.64 10.24 15.01
N PRO A 182 16.86 11.33 14.99
CA PRO A 182 15.98 11.70 16.09
C PRO A 182 14.84 10.70 16.24
N THR A 183 14.26 10.63 17.43
CA THR A 183 12.94 10.07 17.68
C THR A 183 11.85 11.02 17.17
N LEU A 184 10.61 10.53 17.02
CA LEU A 184 9.51 11.42 16.61
C LEU A 184 9.27 12.56 17.61
N ASN A 185 9.48 12.30 18.90
CA ASN A 185 9.25 13.27 19.97
C ASN A 185 10.32 14.39 20.03
N GLU A 186 11.45 14.21 19.37
CA GLU A 186 12.53 15.20 19.26
C GLU A 186 12.34 16.15 18.06
N LEU A 187 11.45 15.81 17.11
CA LEU A 187 11.17 16.63 15.94
C LEU A 187 10.23 17.81 16.28
N ASP A 188 10.44 18.95 15.63
CA ASP A 188 9.43 20.01 15.58
C ASP A 188 8.26 19.59 14.67
N ILE A 189 7.13 19.34 15.30
CA ILE A 189 5.89 18.91 14.67
C ILE A 189 5.44 19.82 13.50
N VAL A 190 5.76 21.12 13.57
CA VAL A 190 5.28 22.10 12.59
C VAL A 190 6.13 22.10 11.32
N SER A 191 7.44 21.96 11.45
CA SER A 191 8.39 22.15 10.36
C SER A 191 9.11 20.87 9.89
N GLU A 192 9.11 19.79 10.69
CA GLU A 192 9.94 18.62 10.44
C GLU A 192 9.16 17.31 10.21
N TYR A 193 7.84 17.33 10.27
CA TYR A 193 7.04 16.13 9.97
C TYR A 193 7.31 15.60 8.55
N GLY A 194 7.64 14.31 8.47
CA GLY A 194 8.02 13.62 7.24
C GLY A 194 9.53 13.47 7.07
N ARG A 195 10.36 14.09 7.93
CA ARG A 195 11.81 13.79 8.00
C ARG A 195 12.04 12.39 8.57
N PHE A 196 13.16 11.78 8.20
CA PHE A 196 13.51 10.45 8.70
C PHE A 196 13.75 10.47 10.20
N THR A 197 13.10 9.53 10.90
CA THR A 197 13.32 9.26 12.33
C THR A 197 13.96 7.90 12.52
N LYS A 198 14.44 7.64 13.73
CA LYS A 198 14.95 6.33 14.16
C LYS A 198 13.93 5.21 13.89
N THR A 199 12.66 5.43 14.22
CA THR A 199 11.58 4.47 14.02
C THR A 199 11.29 4.18 12.54
N ILE A 200 11.37 5.20 11.67
CA ILE A 200 11.27 5.01 10.21
C ILE A 200 12.41 4.12 9.71
N ALA A 201 13.65 4.41 10.11
CA ALA A 201 14.82 3.62 9.69
C ALA A 201 14.76 2.17 10.18
N LEU A 202 14.35 1.94 11.43
CA LEU A 202 14.11 0.59 11.98
C LEU A 202 13.02 -0.15 11.22
N SER A 203 11.94 0.53 10.84
CA SER A 203 10.85 -0.05 10.06
C SER A 203 11.28 -0.46 8.64
N ILE A 204 12.10 0.37 7.98
CA ILE A 204 12.68 0.04 6.66
C ILE A 204 13.63 -1.15 6.77
N LYS A 205 14.46 -1.20 7.83
CA LYS A 205 15.33 -2.35 8.13
C LYS A 205 14.51 -3.63 8.29
N ALA A 206 13.45 -3.59 9.08
CA ALA A 206 12.53 -4.71 9.28
C ALA A 206 11.91 -5.18 7.95
N LYS A 207 11.37 -4.26 7.13
CA LYS A 207 10.80 -4.59 5.82
C LYS A 207 11.82 -5.19 4.86
N THR A 208 13.07 -4.71 4.88
CA THR A 208 14.18 -5.28 4.08
C THR A 208 14.46 -6.73 4.47
N LEU A 209 14.55 -7.01 5.77
CA LEU A 209 14.86 -8.35 6.29
C LEU A 209 13.68 -9.32 6.11
N VAL A 210 12.44 -8.86 6.28
CA VAL A 210 11.24 -9.66 5.96
C VAL A 210 11.21 -10.04 4.49
N LEU A 211 11.50 -9.10 3.59
CA LEU A 211 11.56 -9.37 2.15
C LEU A 211 12.65 -10.42 1.84
N ALA A 212 13.83 -10.31 2.42
CA ALA A 212 14.93 -11.27 2.24
C ALA A 212 14.60 -12.65 2.82
N ALA A 213 13.83 -12.71 3.93
CA ALA A 213 13.37 -13.95 4.54
C ALA A 213 12.16 -14.57 3.84
N SER A 214 11.43 -13.79 3.03
CA SER A 214 10.23 -14.25 2.33
C SER A 214 10.56 -15.22 1.18
N PRO A 215 9.62 -16.09 0.77
CA PRO A 215 9.82 -17.12 -0.25
C PRO A 215 10.45 -16.67 -1.56
N ILE A 216 10.24 -15.40 -1.97
CA ILE A 216 10.83 -14.88 -3.22
C ILE A 216 12.36 -14.97 -3.24
N PHE A 217 13.04 -14.73 -2.10
CA PHE A 217 14.51 -14.74 -1.99
C PHE A 217 15.04 -15.86 -1.07
N ASN A 218 14.16 -16.49 -0.31
CA ASN A 218 14.55 -17.50 0.66
C ASN A 218 14.55 -18.90 0.05
N ASN A 219 15.68 -19.30 -0.54
CA ASN A 219 15.86 -20.59 -1.21
C ASN A 219 14.87 -20.86 -2.36
N ASN A 220 14.54 -19.84 -3.15
CA ASN A 220 13.68 -19.99 -4.30
C ASN A 220 14.40 -20.75 -5.42
N ASN A 221 13.94 -21.95 -5.68
CA ASN A 221 14.52 -22.86 -6.69
C ASN A 221 14.60 -22.25 -8.10
N TYR A 222 13.73 -21.32 -8.46
CA TYR A 222 13.77 -20.65 -9.76
C TYR A 222 15.01 -19.77 -9.95
N TYR A 223 15.55 -19.23 -8.86
CA TYR A 223 16.70 -18.32 -8.89
C TYR A 223 18.02 -18.97 -8.45
N LEU A 224 17.98 -20.11 -7.74
CA LEU A 224 19.20 -20.79 -7.28
C LEU A 224 20.12 -21.14 -8.47
N GLY A 225 21.42 -20.93 -8.27
CA GLY A 225 22.44 -21.21 -9.28
C GLY A 225 22.55 -20.15 -10.39
N PHE A 226 21.72 -19.09 -10.38
CA PHE A 226 21.85 -17.99 -11.33
C PHE A 226 23.08 -17.13 -11.02
N LYS A 227 23.97 -16.98 -11.99
CA LYS A 227 25.29 -16.34 -11.85
C LYS A 227 25.41 -15.10 -12.75
N ASP A 228 26.22 -14.17 -12.30
CA ASP A 228 26.68 -13.04 -13.11
C ASP A 228 27.85 -13.46 -14.03
N LYS A 229 28.38 -12.49 -14.79
CA LYS A 229 29.50 -12.71 -15.72
C LYS A 229 30.84 -13.00 -15.05
N ARG A 230 30.95 -12.78 -13.73
CA ARG A 230 32.10 -13.19 -12.90
C ARG A 230 31.97 -14.64 -12.43
N GLY A 231 30.83 -15.28 -12.65
CA GLY A 231 30.49 -16.59 -12.10
C GLY A 231 30.02 -16.54 -10.64
N VAL A 232 29.74 -15.33 -10.11
CA VAL A 232 29.22 -15.13 -8.76
C VAL A 232 27.71 -15.43 -8.73
N GLU A 233 27.29 -16.28 -7.80
CA GLU A 233 25.88 -16.60 -7.61
C GLU A 233 25.12 -15.42 -7.02
N LEU A 234 24.07 -14.97 -7.70
CA LEU A 234 23.32 -13.77 -7.31
C LEU A 234 22.21 -14.03 -6.30
N PHE A 235 21.72 -15.27 -6.21
CA PHE A 235 20.70 -15.71 -5.26
C PHE A 235 21.23 -16.92 -4.47
N PRO A 236 22.19 -16.69 -3.56
CA PRO A 236 22.81 -17.79 -2.83
C PRO A 236 21.80 -18.48 -1.90
N ALA A 237 21.92 -19.80 -1.79
CA ALA A 237 21.21 -20.55 -0.76
C ALA A 237 21.65 -20.09 0.63
N GLY A 238 20.72 -20.12 1.59
CA GLY A 238 21.01 -19.70 2.96
C GLY A 238 20.17 -20.46 3.99
N ASP A 239 20.46 -20.22 5.25
CA ASP A 239 19.64 -20.74 6.34
C ASP A 239 18.32 -19.95 6.42
N SER A 240 17.25 -20.63 5.99
CA SER A 240 15.89 -20.06 5.96
C SER A 240 15.43 -19.58 7.33
N LYS A 241 15.70 -20.36 8.37
CA LYS A 241 15.30 -20.03 9.74
C LYS A 241 16.09 -18.84 10.27
N ALA A 242 17.40 -18.80 10.04
CA ALA A 242 18.24 -17.67 10.45
C ALA A 242 17.81 -16.34 9.80
N ARG A 243 17.38 -16.36 8.52
CA ARG A 243 16.82 -15.16 7.86
C ARG A 243 15.56 -14.68 8.55
N TRP A 244 14.61 -15.58 8.90
CA TRP A 244 13.41 -15.23 9.64
C TRP A 244 13.70 -14.76 11.08
N GLU A 245 14.66 -15.36 11.77
CA GLU A 245 15.08 -14.92 13.10
C GLU A 245 15.68 -13.50 13.08
N ARG A 246 16.46 -13.18 12.04
CA ARG A 246 16.99 -11.83 11.82
C ARG A 246 15.86 -10.82 11.56
N ALA A 247 14.86 -11.20 10.73
CA ALA A 247 13.68 -10.40 10.47
C ALA A 247 12.84 -10.18 11.73
N LEU A 248 12.62 -11.22 12.53
CA LEU A 248 11.90 -11.15 13.80
C LEU A 248 12.50 -10.10 14.74
N LYS A 249 13.82 -10.16 14.96
CA LYS A 249 14.52 -9.18 15.81
C LYS A 249 14.34 -7.73 15.31
N ALA A 250 14.37 -7.52 14.00
CA ALA A 250 14.21 -6.20 13.42
C ALA A 250 12.76 -5.70 13.52
N CYS A 251 11.77 -6.56 13.29
CA CYS A 251 10.36 -6.21 13.45
C CYS A 251 10.01 -5.89 14.91
N ASP A 252 10.52 -6.67 15.85
CA ASP A 252 10.33 -6.42 17.28
C ASP A 252 10.94 -5.06 17.66
N ALA A 253 12.19 -4.77 17.26
CA ALA A 253 12.84 -3.48 17.53
C ALA A 253 12.07 -2.30 16.92
N ALA A 254 11.56 -2.43 15.70
CA ALA A 254 10.77 -1.38 15.05
C ALA A 254 9.44 -1.14 15.75
N CYS A 255 8.74 -2.21 16.18
CA CYS A 255 7.50 -2.09 16.94
C CYS A 255 7.74 -1.43 18.31
N ARG A 256 8.81 -1.82 19.02
CA ARG A 256 9.16 -1.19 20.32
C ARG A 256 9.44 0.30 20.15
N SER A 257 10.25 0.68 19.16
CA SER A 257 10.55 2.08 18.89
C SER A 257 9.29 2.88 18.52
N ALA A 258 8.38 2.30 17.73
CA ALA A 258 7.13 2.96 17.41
C ALA A 258 6.24 3.17 18.65
N GLU A 259 6.14 2.17 19.52
CA GLU A 259 5.39 2.29 20.77
C GLU A 259 6.01 3.31 21.75
N GLU A 260 7.33 3.39 21.81
CA GLU A 260 8.07 4.40 22.58
C GLU A 260 7.84 5.81 22.05
N ASP A 261 7.72 5.98 20.73
CA ASP A 261 7.30 7.22 20.07
C ASP A 261 5.80 7.54 20.24
N GLY A 262 5.05 6.67 20.93
CA GLY A 262 3.62 6.85 21.21
C GLY A 262 2.68 6.33 20.12
N ALA A 263 3.17 5.53 19.15
CA ALA A 263 2.32 4.95 18.14
C ALA A 263 1.34 3.92 18.75
N THR A 264 0.08 4.01 18.35
CA THR A 264 -1.00 3.11 18.79
C THR A 264 -1.93 2.80 17.64
N ILE A 265 -2.59 1.64 17.68
CA ILE A 265 -3.67 1.34 16.75
C ILE A 265 -4.78 2.39 16.92
N LEU A 266 -5.07 3.10 15.85
CA LEU A 266 -6.01 4.22 15.89
C LEU A 266 -7.43 3.72 16.18
N VAL A 267 -8.00 4.25 17.25
CA VAL A 267 -9.43 4.13 17.57
C VAL A 267 -9.99 5.53 17.78
N THR A 268 -10.97 5.92 16.96
CA THR A 268 -11.65 7.21 17.11
C THR A 268 -12.41 7.29 18.43
N THR A 269 -12.17 8.32 19.22
CA THR A 269 -12.81 8.56 20.50
C THR A 269 -13.55 9.90 20.49
N ASP A 270 -14.61 10.02 21.28
CA ASP A 270 -15.37 11.26 21.41
C ASP A 270 -14.50 12.35 22.08
N GLY A 271 -14.12 13.37 21.33
CA GLY A 271 -13.39 14.52 21.83
C GLY A 271 -11.92 14.33 22.20
N GLY A 272 -11.33 13.15 21.95
CA GLY A 272 -9.90 12.90 22.18
C GLY A 272 -9.00 13.40 21.05
N ASN A 273 -7.68 13.16 21.17
CA ASN A 273 -6.68 13.53 20.15
C ASN A 273 -6.95 12.90 18.77
N ASN A 274 -7.74 11.83 18.72
CA ASN A 274 -8.13 11.12 17.51
C ASN A 274 -9.52 11.55 17.00
N ALA A 275 -10.08 12.66 17.48
CA ALA A 275 -11.33 13.20 16.97
C ALA A 275 -11.16 13.77 15.56
N ILE A 276 -12.18 13.59 14.72
CA ILE A 276 -12.17 14.15 13.37
C ILE A 276 -12.41 15.66 13.47
N ARG A 277 -11.40 16.46 13.14
CA ARG A 277 -11.50 17.92 13.17
C ARG A 277 -12.65 18.41 12.28
N GLY A 278 -13.60 19.15 12.88
CA GLY A 278 -14.72 19.78 12.17
C GLY A 278 -15.85 18.83 11.73
N ILE A 279 -15.84 17.58 12.18
CA ILE A 279 -16.98 16.66 12.07
C ILE A 279 -17.52 16.39 13.47
N ASN A 280 -18.84 16.49 13.65
CA ASN A 280 -19.47 16.15 14.90
C ASN A 280 -19.53 14.63 15.06
N ILE A 281 -18.73 14.10 15.99
CA ILE A 281 -18.70 12.66 16.33
C ILE A 281 -19.39 12.35 17.66
N THR A 282 -20.01 13.35 18.27
CA THR A 282 -20.74 13.18 19.52
C THR A 282 -21.92 12.22 19.30
N ASN A 283 -22.05 11.21 20.16
CA ASN A 283 -23.10 10.20 20.10
C ASN A 283 -23.07 9.29 18.86
N ILE A 284 -21.95 9.14 18.16
CA ILE A 284 -21.84 8.06 17.17
C ILE A 284 -21.82 6.69 17.86
N ASN A 285 -22.48 5.72 17.26
CA ASN A 285 -22.49 4.35 17.76
C ASN A 285 -21.16 3.64 17.47
N ASP A 286 -20.89 2.52 18.16
CA ASP A 286 -19.62 1.78 18.05
C ASP A 286 -19.36 1.24 16.63
N THR A 287 -20.39 0.86 15.90
CA THR A 287 -20.30 0.39 14.51
C THR A 287 -19.75 1.49 13.60
N THR A 288 -20.36 2.68 13.65
CA THR A 288 -19.88 3.83 12.86
C THR A 288 -18.49 4.27 13.31
N LYS A 289 -18.24 4.27 14.62
CA LYS A 289 -16.93 4.60 15.21
C LYS A 289 -15.81 3.70 14.68
N ALA A 290 -16.04 2.39 14.63
CA ALA A 290 -15.09 1.43 14.09
C ALA A 290 -14.83 1.67 12.58
N MET A 291 -15.87 1.90 11.79
CA MET A 291 -15.70 2.20 10.34
C MET A 291 -14.94 3.51 10.11
N VAL A 292 -15.23 4.53 10.90
CA VAL A 292 -14.52 5.82 10.83
C VAL A 292 -13.06 5.67 11.20
N SER A 293 -12.74 4.93 12.28
CA SER A 293 -11.36 4.67 12.71
C SER A 293 -10.52 4.01 11.61
N LEU A 294 -11.12 3.04 10.91
CA LEU A 294 -10.47 2.34 9.79
C LEU A 294 -10.13 3.27 8.61
N ARG A 295 -11.00 4.23 8.30
CA ARG A 295 -10.73 5.23 7.24
C ARG A 295 -9.74 6.28 7.70
N GLN A 296 -9.85 6.77 8.94
CA GLN A 296 -8.93 7.76 9.51
C GLN A 296 -7.51 7.24 9.65
N ALA A 297 -7.29 5.95 9.89
CA ALA A 297 -5.96 5.37 9.91
C ALA A 297 -5.15 5.66 8.62
N VAL A 298 -5.85 5.91 7.51
CA VAL A 298 -5.26 6.29 6.22
C VAL A 298 -5.41 7.78 5.90
N THR A 299 -6.56 8.37 6.22
CA THR A 299 -6.94 9.69 5.72
C THR A 299 -6.80 10.84 6.73
N GLU A 300 -6.50 10.57 7.98
CA GLU A 300 -6.17 11.63 8.95
C GLU A 300 -4.66 11.82 9.00
N SER A 301 -4.19 13.02 8.65
CA SER A 301 -2.76 13.34 8.61
C SER A 301 -2.11 13.18 9.98
N TRP A 302 -0.99 12.47 10.02
CA TRP A 302 -0.15 12.31 11.21
C TRP A 302 -0.93 11.87 12.46
N ASN A 303 -1.89 10.94 12.24
CA ASN A 303 -2.58 10.28 13.35
C ASN A 303 -1.64 9.37 14.14
N SER A 304 -2.09 8.91 15.32
CA SER A 304 -1.26 8.11 16.24
C SER A 304 -0.76 6.78 15.70
N GLU A 305 -1.28 6.29 14.58
CA GLU A 305 -0.85 5.03 13.98
C GLU A 305 0.24 5.21 12.92
N ILE A 306 0.44 6.43 12.39
CA ILE A 306 1.39 6.70 11.31
C ILE A 306 2.82 6.71 11.84
N ILE A 307 3.67 5.85 11.28
CA ILE A 307 5.12 5.85 11.50
C ILE A 307 5.78 6.72 10.41
N TRP A 308 5.38 6.56 9.15
CA TRP A 308 5.91 7.32 8.03
C TRP A 308 4.84 7.59 6.99
N ALA A 309 4.74 8.83 6.55
CA ALA A 309 3.83 9.25 5.49
C ALA A 309 4.51 10.19 4.50
N THR A 310 3.94 10.28 3.30
CA THR A 310 4.35 11.29 2.31
C THR A 310 3.48 12.53 2.43
N ASN A 311 4.10 13.72 2.34
CA ASN A 311 3.41 15.01 2.27
C ASN A 311 3.06 15.41 0.81
N GLU A 312 3.27 14.53 -0.15
CA GLU A 312 2.85 14.73 -1.53
C GLU A 312 1.32 14.79 -1.66
N SER A 313 0.85 15.49 -2.68
CA SER A 313 -0.58 15.75 -2.85
C SER A 313 -1.41 14.48 -3.07
N THR A 314 -2.38 14.24 -2.21
CA THR A 314 -3.39 13.19 -2.35
C THR A 314 -4.59 13.60 -3.22
N THR A 315 -4.54 14.75 -3.86
CA THR A 315 -5.65 15.29 -4.67
C THR A 315 -6.14 14.30 -5.74
N LYS A 316 -5.22 13.72 -6.50
CA LYS A 316 -5.55 12.76 -7.57
C LYS A 316 -6.06 11.43 -7.02
N LEU A 317 -5.45 10.95 -5.93
CA LEU A 317 -5.85 9.75 -5.23
C LEU A 317 -7.30 9.85 -4.75
N GLN A 318 -7.66 10.93 -4.07
CA GLN A 318 -9.03 11.18 -3.60
C GLN A 318 -10.01 11.37 -4.75
N ARG A 319 -9.64 12.15 -5.78
CA ARG A 319 -10.46 12.34 -6.98
C ARG A 319 -10.85 11.01 -7.63
N TRP A 320 -9.93 10.06 -7.67
CA TRP A 320 -10.18 8.76 -8.27
C TRP A 320 -10.93 7.79 -7.36
N SER A 321 -10.93 8.04 -6.06
CA SER A 321 -11.56 7.19 -5.04
C SER A 321 -12.91 7.69 -4.57
N THR A 322 -13.24 8.98 -4.80
CA THR A 322 -14.50 9.57 -4.32
C THR A 322 -15.63 9.35 -5.32
N MET A 323 -16.81 9.01 -4.80
CA MET A 323 -17.99 8.75 -5.62
C MET A 323 -18.72 10.01 -6.08
N LEU A 324 -19.46 9.88 -7.17
CA LEU A 324 -20.60 10.70 -7.54
C LEU A 324 -21.88 10.03 -7.04
N SER A 325 -22.61 10.66 -6.16
CA SER A 325 -23.45 9.88 -5.27
C SER A 325 -24.95 9.91 -5.49
N ASN A 326 -25.53 10.82 -6.21
CA ASN A 326 -26.99 10.86 -6.35
C ASN A 326 -27.45 11.47 -7.69
N ASP A 327 -28.75 11.35 -8.00
CA ASP A 327 -29.34 11.86 -9.23
C ASP A 327 -29.18 13.38 -9.39
N GLU A 328 -29.20 14.11 -8.30
CA GLU A 328 -29.03 15.56 -8.27
C GLU A 328 -27.58 15.94 -8.66
N TRP A 329 -26.60 15.25 -8.10
CA TRP A 329 -25.19 15.41 -8.45
C TRP A 329 -24.91 14.97 -9.88
N PHE A 330 -25.58 13.93 -10.34
CA PHE A 330 -25.51 13.47 -11.72
C PHE A 330 -26.02 14.51 -12.71
N ASN A 331 -27.15 15.14 -12.40
CA ASN A 331 -27.75 16.19 -13.22
C ASN A 331 -26.87 17.45 -13.24
N LEU A 332 -26.21 17.78 -12.13
CA LEU A 332 -25.25 18.87 -12.04
C LEU A 332 -23.95 18.56 -12.80
N ALA A 333 -23.49 17.29 -12.87
CA ALA A 333 -22.33 16.87 -13.66
C ALA A 333 -22.49 17.14 -15.15
N GLY A 334 -23.72 17.05 -15.66
CA GLY A 334 -24.06 17.42 -17.04
C GLY A 334 -23.72 18.85 -17.43
N SER A 335 -23.43 19.71 -16.45
CA SER A 335 -23.11 21.12 -16.67
C SER A 335 -21.61 21.47 -16.70
N GLY A 336 -20.70 20.50 -16.82
CA GLY A 336 -19.28 20.75 -17.10
C GLY A 336 -18.28 20.55 -15.97
N GLY A 337 -18.60 19.73 -14.96
CA GLY A 337 -17.67 19.38 -13.89
C GLY A 337 -16.65 18.31 -14.29
N SER A 338 -15.44 18.70 -14.64
CA SER A 338 -14.36 17.78 -15.08
C SER A 338 -13.59 17.08 -13.93
N ASP A 339 -14.01 17.27 -12.67
CA ASP A 339 -13.16 16.93 -11.51
C ASP A 339 -13.40 15.52 -10.93
N ILE A 340 -14.32 14.75 -11.52
CA ILE A 340 -14.71 13.45 -10.99
C ILE A 340 -13.97 12.35 -11.72
N GLY A 341 -13.29 11.49 -10.96
CA GLY A 341 -12.48 10.43 -11.53
C GLY A 341 -13.06 9.04 -11.38
N GLN A 342 -13.64 8.69 -10.23
CA GLN A 342 -14.20 7.36 -9.89
C GLN A 342 -13.45 6.17 -10.53
N ARG A 343 -12.12 6.19 -10.48
CA ARG A 343 -11.27 5.25 -11.25
C ARG A 343 -10.68 4.14 -10.43
N HIS A 344 -10.57 4.32 -9.10
CA HIS A 344 -10.08 3.30 -8.19
C HIS A 344 -11.17 2.25 -7.95
N SER A 345 -11.21 1.26 -8.81
CA SER A 345 -12.24 0.21 -8.80
C SER A 345 -11.68 -1.09 -8.22
N PRO A 346 -11.96 -1.42 -6.94
CA PRO A 346 -11.68 -2.72 -6.38
C PRO A 346 -12.32 -3.85 -7.20
N THR A 347 -11.60 -4.96 -7.36
CA THR A 347 -12.12 -6.11 -8.11
C THR A 347 -13.03 -6.96 -7.23
N ILE A 348 -13.95 -7.72 -7.83
CA ILE A 348 -14.78 -8.68 -7.08
C ILE A 348 -13.91 -9.69 -6.33
N ASN A 349 -12.80 -10.10 -6.92
CA ASN A 349 -11.87 -11.04 -6.29
C ASN A 349 -11.37 -10.53 -4.93
N VAL A 350 -11.04 -9.24 -4.84
CA VAL A 350 -10.63 -8.61 -3.57
C VAL A 350 -11.81 -8.37 -2.63
N VAL A 351 -12.95 -7.97 -3.17
CA VAL A 351 -14.20 -7.79 -2.40
C VAL A 351 -14.61 -9.10 -1.71
N GLU A 352 -14.52 -10.23 -2.38
CA GLU A 352 -14.76 -11.54 -1.78
C GLU A 352 -13.77 -11.89 -0.66
N GLY A 353 -12.52 -11.43 -0.79
CA GLY A 353 -11.47 -11.67 0.19
C GLY A 353 -11.66 -10.97 1.55
N PHE A 354 -12.52 -9.96 1.66
CA PHE A 354 -12.84 -9.40 2.96
C PHE A 354 -13.57 -10.41 3.83
N TYR A 355 -13.38 -10.32 5.14
CA TYR A 355 -14.02 -11.22 6.11
C TYR A 355 -15.55 -11.03 6.20
N SER A 356 -16.23 -12.07 6.65
CA SER A 356 -17.60 -12.01 7.14
C SER A 356 -17.71 -11.15 8.41
N SER A 357 -18.92 -10.88 8.86
CA SER A 357 -19.19 -10.25 10.18
C SER A 357 -18.62 -11.05 11.36
N ASN A 358 -18.42 -12.36 11.19
CA ASN A 358 -17.80 -13.26 12.16
C ASN A 358 -16.24 -13.16 12.17
N GLY A 359 -15.65 -12.32 11.33
CA GLY A 359 -14.21 -12.07 11.31
C GLY A 359 -13.37 -13.19 10.69
N ILE A 360 -13.95 -14.01 9.81
CA ILE A 360 -13.29 -15.10 9.09
C ILE A 360 -13.63 -15.04 7.58
N PRO A 361 -12.87 -15.71 6.70
CA PRO A 361 -13.20 -15.77 5.28
C PRO A 361 -14.61 -16.29 5.03
N ILE A 362 -15.37 -15.68 4.11
CA ILE A 362 -16.74 -16.12 3.76
C ILE A 362 -16.80 -17.56 3.25
N THR A 363 -15.67 -18.12 2.78
CA THR A 363 -15.52 -19.51 2.35
C THR A 363 -15.30 -20.49 3.51
N GLU A 364 -14.96 -19.98 4.69
CA GLU A 364 -14.69 -20.78 5.89
C GLU A 364 -15.77 -20.61 6.97
N ASP A 365 -16.71 -19.70 6.76
CA ASP A 365 -17.76 -19.33 7.70
C ASP A 365 -18.94 -20.27 7.63
N ALA A 366 -19.28 -20.89 8.78
CA ALA A 366 -20.38 -21.86 8.88
C ALA A 366 -21.76 -21.22 8.63
N ASP A 367 -21.96 -19.94 8.98
CA ASP A 367 -23.22 -19.24 8.71
C ASP A 367 -23.39 -18.97 7.21
N TRP A 368 -22.31 -18.61 6.52
CA TRP A 368 -22.31 -18.43 5.06
C TRP A 368 -22.58 -19.74 4.31
N GLU A 369 -22.00 -20.85 4.78
CA GLU A 369 -22.27 -22.18 4.23
C GLU A 369 -23.72 -22.62 4.48
N LYS A 370 -24.17 -22.58 5.76
CA LYS A 370 -25.48 -23.04 6.20
C LYS A 370 -26.64 -22.31 5.51
N ASN A 371 -26.51 -20.99 5.35
CA ASN A 371 -27.54 -20.16 4.73
C ASN A 371 -27.45 -20.13 3.19
N GLY A 372 -26.45 -20.79 2.58
CA GLY A 372 -26.25 -20.80 1.14
C GLY A 372 -25.78 -19.46 0.57
N TRP A 373 -25.40 -18.49 1.43
CA TRP A 373 -25.01 -17.13 0.99
C TRP A 373 -23.81 -17.13 0.07
N TYR A 374 -22.81 -17.98 0.31
CA TYR A 374 -21.67 -18.08 -0.56
C TYR A 374 -22.04 -18.53 -1.98
N LYS A 375 -22.93 -19.52 -2.11
CA LYS A 375 -23.43 -20.02 -3.41
C LYS A 375 -24.21 -18.93 -4.15
N ASP A 376 -25.04 -18.19 -3.43
CA ASP A 376 -25.97 -17.22 -4.00
C ASP A 376 -25.47 -15.78 -3.93
N ARG A 377 -24.18 -15.56 -3.60
CA ARG A 377 -23.59 -14.25 -3.30
C ARG A 377 -23.76 -13.18 -4.37
N TYR A 378 -23.97 -13.59 -5.61
CA TYR A 378 -24.19 -12.66 -6.73
C TYR A 378 -25.67 -12.36 -7.02
N LYS A 379 -26.57 -13.06 -6.36
CA LYS A 379 -28.00 -12.70 -6.39
C LYS A 379 -28.24 -11.48 -5.52
N THR A 380 -29.34 -10.78 -5.79
CA THR A 380 -29.71 -9.57 -5.05
C THR A 380 -30.77 -9.85 -4.01
N GLN A 381 -30.77 -9.04 -2.94
CA GLN A 381 -31.81 -9.02 -1.90
C GLN A 381 -32.00 -7.62 -1.34
N LEU A 382 -33.16 -7.39 -0.72
CA LEU A 382 -33.43 -6.17 0.06
C LEU A 382 -32.74 -6.26 1.43
N PRO A 383 -32.24 -5.13 1.96
CA PRO A 383 -31.65 -5.08 3.27
C PRO A 383 -32.72 -5.26 4.38
N ASP A 384 -32.36 -5.99 5.44
CA ASP A 384 -33.08 -6.01 6.69
C ASP A 384 -32.92 -4.71 7.51
N GLU A 385 -33.57 -4.61 8.69
CA GLU A 385 -33.51 -3.38 9.49
C GLU A 385 -32.09 -3.03 9.98
N GLU A 386 -31.25 -4.04 10.32
CA GLU A 386 -29.91 -3.83 10.79
C GLU A 386 -29.01 -3.30 9.66
N HIS A 387 -29.03 -3.93 8.48
CA HIS A 387 -28.26 -3.48 7.33
C HIS A 387 -28.70 -2.09 6.85
N GLN A 388 -30.00 -1.77 6.90
CA GLN A 388 -30.51 -0.45 6.56
C GLN A 388 -30.01 0.66 7.50
N LYS A 389 -29.72 0.31 8.74
CA LYS A 389 -29.30 1.30 9.74
C LYS A 389 -27.87 1.83 9.51
N TYR A 390 -26.96 0.98 9.01
CA TYR A 390 -25.54 1.30 8.98
C TYR A 390 -24.86 1.12 7.63
N PHE A 391 -25.34 0.24 6.76
CA PHE A 391 -24.55 -0.26 5.63
C PHE A 391 -25.20 -0.08 4.27
N ILE A 392 -26.51 -0.26 4.17
CA ILE A 392 -27.24 -0.28 2.90
C ILE A 392 -28.45 0.65 3.01
N LYS A 393 -28.65 1.52 2.03
CA LYS A 393 -29.79 2.44 2.02
C LYS A 393 -31.11 1.70 2.00
N LYS A 394 -32.06 2.17 2.81
CA LYS A 394 -33.42 1.61 2.93
C LYS A 394 -34.07 1.45 1.56
N GLY A 395 -34.60 0.26 1.30
CA GLY A 395 -35.29 -0.07 0.07
C GLY A 395 -34.41 -0.28 -1.15
N GLN A 396 -33.08 -0.23 -1.00
CA GLN A 396 -32.14 -0.53 -2.08
C GLN A 396 -31.75 -2.01 -2.03
N GLU A 397 -32.11 -2.72 -3.09
CA GLU A 397 -31.71 -4.11 -3.28
C GLU A 397 -30.28 -4.15 -3.83
N THR A 398 -29.43 -5.01 -3.26
CA THR A 398 -28.04 -5.16 -3.64
C THR A 398 -27.58 -6.61 -3.52
N ALA A 399 -26.38 -6.95 -4.00
CA ALA A 399 -25.90 -8.33 -4.01
C ALA A 399 -25.75 -8.92 -2.58
N ILE A 400 -26.07 -10.19 -2.40
CA ILE A 400 -25.88 -10.92 -1.14
C ILE A 400 -24.42 -10.83 -0.66
N LEU A 401 -23.47 -10.74 -1.58
CA LEU A 401 -22.04 -10.52 -1.30
C LEU A 401 -21.78 -9.29 -0.40
N HIS A 402 -22.69 -8.32 -0.37
CA HIS A 402 -22.54 -7.09 0.43
C HIS A 402 -23.12 -7.19 1.85
N PHE A 403 -23.74 -8.33 2.19
CA PHE A 403 -24.35 -8.54 3.50
C PHE A 403 -23.43 -9.33 4.43
N ASN A 404 -23.61 -9.16 5.72
CA ASN A 404 -22.92 -9.93 6.76
C ASN A 404 -21.38 -9.93 6.58
N ARG A 405 -20.83 -8.73 6.29
CA ARG A 405 -19.39 -8.52 6.12
C ARG A 405 -18.79 -7.78 7.32
N SER A 406 -17.50 -7.92 7.49
CA SER A 406 -16.75 -7.18 8.52
C SER A 406 -16.87 -5.66 8.32
N LEU A 407 -16.71 -4.89 9.37
CA LEU A 407 -16.73 -3.42 9.29
C LEU A 407 -15.64 -2.87 8.39
N ARG A 408 -14.52 -3.61 8.21
CA ARG A 408 -13.48 -3.26 7.24
C ARG A 408 -14.01 -3.22 5.82
N PHE A 409 -14.87 -4.16 5.43
CA PHE A 409 -15.48 -4.14 4.11
C PHE A 409 -16.29 -2.85 3.91
N TYR A 410 -17.20 -2.55 4.82
CA TYR A 410 -18.05 -1.36 4.72
C TYR A 410 -17.28 -0.04 4.82
N ALA A 411 -16.17 -0.01 5.56
CA ALA A 411 -15.30 1.16 5.64
C ALA A 411 -14.45 1.36 4.38
N SER A 412 -14.07 0.27 3.70
CA SER A 412 -13.07 0.30 2.63
C SER A 412 -13.67 0.29 1.24
N VAL A 413 -14.84 -0.34 1.04
CA VAL A 413 -15.45 -0.59 -0.27
C VAL A 413 -16.74 0.19 -0.43
N GLY A 414 -16.80 1.00 -1.48
CA GLY A 414 -18.04 1.59 -1.96
C GLY A 414 -18.71 0.66 -2.98
N PHE A 415 -19.99 0.34 -2.79
CA PHE A 415 -20.75 -0.58 -3.62
C PHE A 415 -22.15 -0.06 -3.91
N ASP A 416 -22.83 -0.57 -4.92
CA ASP A 416 -24.19 -0.17 -5.30
C ASP A 416 -25.19 -0.41 -4.16
N GLY A 417 -25.89 0.64 -3.74
CA GLY A 417 -26.78 0.64 -2.58
C GLY A 417 -26.09 0.88 -1.24
N GLY A 418 -24.76 0.89 -1.19
CA GLY A 418 -24.00 1.09 0.04
C GLY A 418 -24.05 2.53 0.57
N ILE A 419 -24.02 2.67 1.90
CA ILE A 419 -23.93 3.97 2.57
C ILE A 419 -22.49 4.48 2.49
N TRP A 420 -22.36 5.77 2.21
CA TRP A 420 -21.07 6.47 2.18
C TRP A 420 -21.04 7.56 3.24
N GLU A 421 -20.31 7.34 4.34
CA GLU A 421 -20.17 8.29 5.43
C GLU A 421 -19.28 9.48 5.03
N GLY A 422 -19.54 10.64 5.61
CA GLY A 422 -18.58 11.72 5.70
C GLY A 422 -18.76 12.89 4.75
N ARG A 423 -19.94 13.26 4.33
CA ARG A 423 -20.15 14.46 3.50
C ARG A 423 -20.43 15.74 4.31
N GLU A 424 -20.97 15.63 5.50
CA GLU A 424 -21.51 16.73 6.29
C GLU A 424 -20.79 16.88 7.63
N LYS A 425 -21.15 17.94 8.36
CA LYS A 425 -20.59 18.25 9.69
C LYS A 425 -20.94 17.22 10.78
N SER A 426 -21.82 16.27 10.47
CA SER A 426 -22.24 15.18 11.37
C SER A 426 -22.20 13.83 10.65
N LEU A 427 -21.60 12.83 11.30
CA LEU A 427 -21.61 11.44 10.81
C LEU A 427 -22.93 10.72 11.10
N THR A 428 -23.76 11.29 12.00
CA THR A 428 -25.03 10.70 12.44
C THR A 428 -26.23 11.27 11.69
N ASP A 429 -26.02 12.21 10.77
CA ASP A 429 -27.12 12.81 10.01
C ASP A 429 -27.63 11.82 8.95
N ALA A 430 -28.72 11.14 9.31
CA ALA A 430 -29.40 10.19 8.43
C ALA A 430 -30.00 10.83 7.16
N SER A 431 -30.02 12.17 7.07
CA SER A 431 -30.49 12.88 5.87
C SER A 431 -29.51 12.82 4.71
N TYR A 432 -28.26 12.34 4.94
CA TYR A 432 -27.20 12.23 3.93
C TYR A 432 -26.54 10.86 3.80
N PRO A 433 -27.27 9.74 3.77
CA PRO A 433 -26.64 8.51 3.32
C PRO A 433 -26.37 8.64 1.83
N ASN A 434 -25.15 9.04 1.48
CA ASN A 434 -24.72 9.01 0.09
C ASN A 434 -24.70 7.55 -0.36
N MET A 435 -25.45 7.27 -1.41
CA MET A 435 -25.57 5.94 -1.96
C MET A 435 -24.81 5.88 -3.29
N ILE A 436 -24.06 4.82 -3.50
CA ILE A 436 -23.49 4.55 -4.81
C ILE A 436 -24.58 4.01 -5.71
N ARG A 437 -24.75 4.62 -6.87
CA ARG A 437 -25.62 4.13 -7.94
C ARG A 437 -24.78 3.78 -9.16
N HIS A 438 -24.95 2.57 -9.66
CA HIS A 438 -24.18 2.06 -10.79
C HIS A 438 -25.05 1.62 -11.98
N PHE A 439 -26.35 1.77 -11.92
CA PHE A 439 -27.26 1.44 -13.03
C PHE A 439 -28.35 2.50 -13.23
N GLY A 440 -28.96 2.51 -14.41
CA GLY A 440 -30.04 3.43 -14.78
C GLY A 440 -29.58 4.63 -15.63
N SER A 441 -30.48 5.60 -15.85
CA SER A 441 -30.23 6.76 -16.73
C SER A 441 -29.03 7.63 -16.30
N GLY A 442 -28.72 7.66 -15.02
CA GLY A 442 -27.58 8.34 -14.46
C GLY A 442 -26.24 7.72 -14.84
N TYR A 443 -26.22 6.45 -15.13
CA TYR A 443 -25.05 5.70 -15.51
C TYR A 443 -24.46 6.12 -16.88
N LYS A 444 -25.31 6.38 -17.88
CA LYS A 444 -24.86 6.87 -19.21
C LYS A 444 -24.17 8.23 -19.15
N HIS A 445 -24.49 9.06 -18.16
CA HIS A 445 -23.83 10.34 -17.96
C HIS A 445 -22.40 10.20 -17.42
N ALA A 446 -22.10 9.18 -16.61
CA ALA A 446 -20.74 8.92 -16.14
C ALA A 446 -19.79 8.54 -17.29
N GLU A 447 -20.29 7.87 -18.32
CA GLU A 447 -19.52 7.56 -19.52
C GLU A 447 -19.08 8.82 -20.28
N THR A 448 -19.97 9.82 -20.35
CA THR A 448 -19.73 11.08 -21.07
C THR A 448 -18.69 11.95 -20.38
N TYR A 449 -18.56 11.85 -19.05
CA TYR A 449 -17.65 12.68 -18.23
C TYR A 449 -16.40 11.93 -17.73
N GLY A 450 -16.12 10.74 -18.23
CA GLY A 450 -14.80 10.10 -18.12
C GLY A 450 -14.51 9.36 -16.83
N GLY A 451 -15.50 9.04 -16.00
CA GLY A 451 -15.22 8.31 -14.78
C GLY A 451 -16.42 7.57 -14.20
N TYR A 452 -16.41 6.25 -14.27
CA TYR A 452 -17.27 5.40 -13.44
C TYR A 452 -16.46 4.19 -12.95
N PRO A 453 -16.90 3.54 -11.87
CA PRO A 453 -16.23 2.38 -11.35
C PRO A 453 -16.24 1.21 -12.35
N PHE A 454 -15.08 0.82 -12.84
CA PHE A 454 -14.96 -0.19 -13.89
C PHE A 454 -15.48 -1.57 -13.46
N SER A 455 -15.28 -1.93 -12.19
CA SER A 455 -15.76 -3.18 -11.59
C SER A 455 -17.15 -3.08 -10.96
N GLY A 456 -17.69 -1.86 -10.81
CA GLY A 456 -18.88 -1.58 -10.02
C GLY A 456 -18.61 -1.29 -8.53
N TYR A 457 -17.34 -1.12 -8.15
CA TYR A 457 -16.89 -0.79 -6.79
C TYR A 457 -15.95 0.40 -6.78
N LEU A 458 -15.84 1.07 -5.62
CA LEU A 458 -14.90 2.17 -5.37
C LEU A 458 -14.06 1.91 -4.11
N ALA A 459 -12.80 2.35 -4.14
CA ALA A 459 -11.89 2.30 -2.98
C ALA A 459 -12.22 3.42 -1.98
N LYS A 460 -13.33 3.27 -1.25
CA LYS A 460 -13.89 4.22 -0.29
C LYS A 460 -12.89 4.65 0.78
N LYS A 461 -12.03 3.72 1.22
CA LYS A 461 -11.00 3.93 2.24
C LYS A 461 -10.07 5.11 1.95
N LEU A 462 -9.82 5.41 0.67
CA LEU A 462 -8.89 6.46 0.23
C LEU A 462 -9.51 7.86 0.13
N SER A 463 -10.81 7.98 0.37
CA SER A 463 -11.52 9.26 0.37
C SER A 463 -11.66 9.80 1.80
N HIS A 464 -11.13 11.00 2.04
CA HIS A 464 -11.25 11.63 3.36
C HIS A 464 -12.72 11.90 3.72
N LEU A 465 -13.08 11.76 4.99
CA LEU A 465 -14.45 11.90 5.48
C LEU A 465 -15.08 13.28 5.22
N LYS A 466 -14.26 14.33 5.17
CA LYS A 466 -14.70 15.71 4.85
C LYS A 466 -14.73 16.03 3.36
N THR A 467 -14.29 15.12 2.49
CA THR A 467 -14.31 15.36 1.05
C THR A 467 -15.75 15.46 0.58
N THR A 468 -16.11 16.59 -0.02
CA THR A 468 -17.47 16.94 -0.44
C THR A 468 -17.48 17.68 -1.77
N TYR A 469 -18.66 18.06 -2.25
CA TYR A 469 -18.85 18.83 -3.49
C TYR A 469 -19.41 20.20 -3.18
N THR A 470 -19.12 21.19 -4.04
CA THR A 470 -19.81 22.50 -3.99
C THR A 470 -21.26 22.37 -4.44
N GLU A 471 -22.16 23.14 -3.83
CA GLU A 471 -23.60 23.08 -4.12
C GLU A 471 -23.97 23.51 -5.55
N THR A 472 -23.17 24.34 -6.18
CA THR A 472 -23.49 24.96 -7.49
C THR A 472 -22.68 24.46 -8.67
N LYS A 473 -21.57 23.80 -8.41
CA LYS A 473 -20.71 23.17 -9.43
C LYS A 473 -20.16 21.89 -8.84
N ILE A 474 -20.00 20.84 -9.63
CA ILE A 474 -19.37 19.62 -9.17
C ILE A 474 -17.86 19.85 -9.09
N THR A 475 -17.45 20.73 -8.21
CA THR A 475 -16.06 20.89 -7.82
C THR A 475 -15.87 20.15 -6.52
N LEU A 476 -15.01 19.14 -6.54
CA LEU A 476 -14.67 18.36 -5.38
C LEU A 476 -13.86 19.22 -4.40
N ILE A 477 -14.41 19.46 -3.22
CA ILE A 477 -13.68 20.06 -2.10
C ILE A 477 -13.01 18.90 -1.38
N ARG A 478 -11.69 18.84 -1.45
CA ARG A 478 -10.86 17.78 -0.86
C ARG A 478 -10.23 18.26 0.42
N GLU A 479 -10.29 17.43 1.46
CA GLU A 479 -9.44 17.60 2.63
C GLU A 479 -8.09 16.93 2.35
N PRO A 480 -6.98 17.67 2.30
CA PRO A 480 -5.66 17.08 2.08
C PRO A 480 -5.26 16.22 3.28
N TYR A 481 -4.57 15.13 3.00
CA TYR A 481 -3.96 14.30 4.04
C TYR A 481 -2.60 13.75 3.60
N SER A 482 -1.75 13.42 4.56
CA SER A 482 -0.47 12.76 4.34
C SER A 482 -0.70 11.26 4.16
N PHE A 483 -0.41 10.73 2.96
CA PHE A 483 -0.66 9.31 2.67
C PHE A 483 0.35 8.41 3.42
N PRO A 484 -0.11 7.45 4.25
CA PRO A 484 0.78 6.60 5.02
C PRO A 484 1.58 5.65 4.13
N ILE A 485 2.89 5.59 4.37
CA ILE A 485 3.82 4.63 3.76
C ILE A 485 4.03 3.45 4.70
N ILE A 486 4.16 3.74 5.99
CA ILE A 486 4.27 2.75 7.08
C ILE A 486 3.38 3.22 8.24
N ARG A 487 2.54 2.33 8.73
CA ARG A 487 1.76 2.53 9.95
C ARG A 487 1.89 1.34 10.89
N LEU A 488 1.58 1.49 12.16
CA LEU A 488 1.81 0.49 13.20
C LEU A 488 1.14 -0.87 12.86
N ALA A 489 -0.04 -0.87 12.27
CA ALA A 489 -0.70 -2.11 11.86
C ALA A 489 0.11 -2.89 10.81
N ASP A 490 0.81 -2.24 9.86
CA ASP A 490 1.73 -2.89 8.94
C ASP A 490 2.86 -3.60 9.70
N MET A 491 3.46 -2.91 10.68
CA MET A 491 4.56 -3.46 11.48
C MET A 491 4.11 -4.60 12.40
N TYR A 492 2.94 -4.48 13.02
CA TYR A 492 2.37 -5.56 13.85
C TYR A 492 2.08 -6.82 13.02
N LEU A 493 1.55 -6.67 11.82
CA LEU A 493 1.31 -7.80 10.91
C LEU A 493 2.61 -8.46 10.42
N LEU A 494 3.67 -7.68 10.17
CA LEU A 494 4.99 -8.22 9.85
C LEU A 494 5.62 -8.93 11.06
N LEU A 495 5.47 -8.40 12.27
CA LEU A 495 5.95 -9.04 13.49
C LEU A 495 5.21 -10.36 13.75
N ALA A 496 3.88 -10.39 13.59
CA ALA A 496 3.08 -11.61 13.70
C ALA A 496 3.51 -12.68 12.68
N GLU A 497 3.80 -12.28 11.43
CA GLU A 497 4.31 -13.18 10.40
C GLU A 497 5.68 -13.75 10.80
N CYS A 498 6.62 -12.91 11.23
CA CYS A 498 7.94 -13.36 11.67
C CYS A 498 7.87 -14.32 12.87
N LEU A 499 7.03 -14.05 13.86
CA LEU A 499 6.81 -14.94 15.00
C LEU A 499 6.34 -16.32 14.53
N ASN A 500 5.34 -16.35 13.66
CA ASN A 500 4.81 -17.60 13.12
C ASN A 500 5.86 -18.38 12.29
N GLU A 501 6.64 -17.70 11.45
CA GLU A 501 7.65 -18.35 10.62
C GLU A 501 8.85 -18.89 11.43
N VAL A 502 9.20 -18.26 12.56
CA VAL A 502 10.32 -18.70 13.41
C VAL A 502 9.93 -19.86 14.31
N GLY A 503 8.70 -19.87 14.85
CA GLY A 503 8.35 -20.88 15.86
C GLY A 503 6.87 -21.19 16.01
N GLY A 504 6.03 -20.78 15.04
CA GLY A 504 4.59 -21.09 15.04
C GLY A 504 3.77 -20.27 16.03
N PRO A 505 2.55 -20.72 16.34
CA PRO A 505 1.58 -19.98 17.16
C PRO A 505 2.06 -19.60 18.56
N ASP A 506 2.93 -20.41 19.16
CA ASP A 506 3.41 -20.23 20.55
C ASP A 506 4.66 -19.36 20.64
N LYS A 507 5.28 -18.97 19.52
CA LYS A 507 6.46 -18.12 19.50
C LYS A 507 6.14 -16.73 20.03
N THR A 508 6.98 -16.23 20.94
CA THR A 508 6.85 -14.90 21.53
C THR A 508 8.01 -13.97 21.14
N ASP A 509 7.74 -12.68 21.21
CA ASP A 509 8.69 -11.57 21.05
C ASP A 509 9.42 -11.24 22.37
N SER A 510 10.13 -10.10 22.41
CA SER A 510 10.86 -9.61 23.58
C SER A 510 9.98 -9.25 24.79
N LYS A 511 8.68 -8.97 24.57
CA LYS A 511 7.69 -8.68 25.63
C LYS A 511 6.87 -9.91 26.05
N GLY A 512 7.17 -11.09 25.49
CA GLY A 512 6.41 -12.31 25.75
C GLY A 512 5.06 -12.37 25.01
N GLN A 513 4.85 -11.54 23.98
CA GLN A 513 3.63 -11.51 23.17
C GLN A 513 3.79 -12.39 21.94
N ASN A 514 2.75 -13.16 21.60
CA ASN A 514 2.72 -14.02 20.41
C ASN A 514 2.00 -13.34 19.23
N ALA A 515 1.91 -14.02 18.09
CA ALA A 515 1.27 -13.49 16.88
C ALA A 515 -0.20 -13.08 17.11
N PHE A 516 -0.94 -13.82 17.94
CA PHE A 516 -2.35 -13.52 18.23
C PHE A 516 -2.52 -12.17 18.93
N PHE A 517 -1.62 -11.81 19.84
CA PHE A 517 -1.69 -10.51 20.51
C PHE A 517 -1.74 -9.35 19.52
N TYR A 518 -0.91 -9.37 18.48
CA TYR A 518 -0.85 -8.31 17.47
C TYR A 518 -2.05 -8.34 16.52
N LEU A 519 -2.46 -9.53 16.08
CA LEU A 519 -3.64 -9.71 15.25
C LEU A 519 -4.90 -9.23 15.94
N ASP A 520 -5.07 -9.60 17.22
CA ASP A 520 -6.30 -9.31 17.98
C ASP A 520 -6.46 -7.82 18.28
N GLN A 521 -5.37 -7.06 18.48
CA GLN A 521 -5.44 -5.59 18.58
C GLN A 521 -5.99 -4.95 17.30
N ILE A 522 -5.50 -5.40 16.13
CA ILE A 522 -5.95 -4.91 14.83
C ILE A 522 -7.42 -5.29 14.58
N ARG A 523 -7.81 -6.50 15.00
CA ARG A 523 -9.17 -7.02 14.87
C ARG A 523 -10.15 -6.30 15.79
N ALA A 524 -9.76 -6.02 17.02
CA ALA A 524 -10.58 -5.32 18.02
C ALA A 524 -11.03 -3.94 17.54
N ARG A 525 -10.17 -3.15 16.86
CA ARG A 525 -10.56 -1.86 16.26
C ARG A 525 -11.76 -1.98 15.32
N SER A 526 -11.85 -3.07 14.58
CA SER A 526 -12.95 -3.33 13.64
C SER A 526 -14.11 -4.13 14.25
N GLY A 527 -14.16 -4.25 15.57
CA GLY A 527 -15.24 -4.93 16.30
C GLY A 527 -15.26 -6.44 16.12
N MET A 528 -14.14 -7.05 15.68
CA MET A 528 -14.04 -8.50 15.51
C MET A 528 -13.49 -9.16 16.79
N GLU A 529 -13.98 -10.36 17.08
CA GLU A 529 -13.40 -11.23 18.11
C GLU A 529 -11.96 -11.63 17.74
N GLY A 530 -11.17 -12.07 18.72
CA GLY A 530 -9.83 -12.58 18.51
C GLY A 530 -9.78 -13.76 17.53
N VAL A 531 -8.61 -14.02 16.96
CA VAL A 531 -8.43 -15.06 15.93
C VAL A 531 -8.91 -16.42 16.42
N VAL A 532 -8.43 -16.86 17.58
CA VAL A 532 -8.74 -18.20 18.10
C VAL A 532 -10.25 -18.35 18.35
N ASP A 533 -10.86 -17.34 18.97
CA ASP A 533 -12.29 -17.34 19.29
C ASP A 533 -13.15 -17.36 18.02
N SER A 534 -12.82 -16.53 17.03
CA SER A 534 -13.56 -16.46 15.77
C SER A 534 -13.56 -17.81 15.03
N TRP A 535 -12.41 -18.46 14.88
CA TRP A 535 -12.35 -19.76 14.20
C TRP A 535 -13.02 -20.87 15.00
N ASN A 536 -12.83 -20.94 16.32
CA ASN A 536 -13.47 -21.94 17.17
C ASN A 536 -15.00 -21.83 17.12
N LYS A 537 -15.54 -20.61 17.11
CA LYS A 537 -16.96 -20.33 17.22
C LYS A 537 -17.69 -20.42 15.88
N TYR A 538 -17.13 -19.82 14.84
CA TYR A 538 -17.86 -19.56 13.61
C TYR A 538 -17.36 -20.35 12.39
N ALA A 539 -16.16 -20.95 12.44
CA ALA A 539 -15.66 -21.66 11.27
C ALA A 539 -16.35 -23.01 11.04
N ILE A 540 -16.47 -23.38 9.77
CA ILE A 540 -16.81 -24.75 9.36
C ILE A 540 -15.85 -25.72 10.07
N ALA A 541 -16.37 -26.87 10.54
CA ALA A 541 -15.64 -27.79 11.42
C ALA A 541 -14.19 -28.10 11.00
N LYS A 542 -13.95 -28.27 9.71
CA LYS A 542 -12.61 -28.58 9.18
C LYS A 542 -11.59 -27.44 9.30
N TYR A 543 -12.04 -26.21 9.53
CA TYR A 543 -11.19 -25.04 9.67
C TYR A 543 -10.98 -24.57 11.12
N LYS A 544 -11.70 -25.14 12.09
CA LYS A 544 -11.64 -24.70 13.50
C LYS A 544 -10.24 -24.80 14.11
N THR A 545 -9.43 -25.76 13.66
CA THR A 545 -8.04 -25.96 14.13
C THR A 545 -7.02 -25.11 13.39
N LYS A 546 -7.42 -24.36 12.35
CA LYS A 546 -6.53 -23.56 11.48
C LYS A 546 -5.57 -22.63 12.26
N PRO A 547 -6.01 -21.92 13.33
CA PRO A 547 -5.08 -21.09 14.10
C PRO A 547 -3.97 -21.84 14.84
N GLY A 548 -4.16 -23.15 15.07
CA GLY A 548 -3.26 -23.95 15.93
C GLY A 548 -2.00 -24.48 15.25
N ASP A 549 -1.83 -24.29 13.96
CA ASP A 549 -0.62 -24.72 13.25
C ASP A 549 0.01 -23.58 12.42
N THR A 550 1.32 -23.69 12.16
CA THR A 550 2.10 -22.64 11.47
C THR A 550 1.55 -22.31 10.09
N LYS A 551 1.07 -23.31 9.32
CA LYS A 551 0.55 -23.08 7.97
C LYS A 551 -0.80 -22.37 8.04
N GLY A 552 -1.70 -22.85 8.87
CA GLY A 552 -3.02 -22.24 9.05
C GLY A 552 -2.94 -20.82 9.59
N LEU A 553 -2.06 -20.58 10.56
CA LEU A 553 -1.83 -19.23 11.10
C LEU A 553 -1.18 -18.32 10.05
N ARG A 554 -0.26 -18.81 9.21
CA ARG A 554 0.27 -18.06 8.07
C ARG A 554 -0.83 -17.60 7.13
N ASP A 555 -1.74 -18.48 6.74
CA ASP A 555 -2.85 -18.14 5.87
C ASP A 555 -3.76 -17.08 6.49
N ILE A 556 -3.98 -17.15 7.82
CA ILE A 556 -4.75 -16.15 8.57
C ILE A 556 -4.01 -14.81 8.58
N ILE A 557 -2.71 -14.77 8.89
CA ILE A 557 -1.90 -13.54 8.91
C ILE A 557 -1.89 -12.89 7.53
N HIS A 558 -1.68 -13.67 6.48
CA HIS A 558 -1.72 -13.16 5.10
C HIS A 558 -3.07 -12.53 4.76
N GLN A 559 -4.18 -13.22 5.07
CA GLN A 559 -5.53 -12.70 4.80
C GLN A 559 -5.86 -11.47 5.67
N GLU A 560 -5.45 -11.46 6.95
CA GLU A 560 -5.60 -10.30 7.83
C GLU A 560 -4.86 -9.09 7.25
N ARG A 561 -3.65 -9.31 6.74
CA ARG A 561 -2.83 -8.29 6.11
C ARG A 561 -3.46 -7.75 4.81
N LEU A 562 -4.00 -8.62 3.96
CA LEU A 562 -4.70 -8.22 2.73
C LEU A 562 -5.97 -7.40 3.03
N ASN A 563 -6.69 -7.72 4.12
CA ASN A 563 -7.90 -7.00 4.52
C ASN A 563 -7.58 -5.67 5.20
N GLU A 564 -6.62 -5.68 6.13
CA GLU A 564 -6.26 -4.48 6.92
C GLU A 564 -5.60 -3.41 6.05
N LEU A 565 -4.67 -3.81 5.18
CA LEU A 565 -3.90 -2.91 4.33
C LEU A 565 -4.49 -2.78 2.90
N ALA A 566 -5.74 -3.22 2.70
CA ALA A 566 -6.40 -3.12 1.41
C ALA A 566 -6.35 -1.67 0.86
N PHE A 567 -5.99 -1.54 -0.41
CA PHE A 567 -5.90 -0.29 -1.17
C PHE A 567 -4.81 0.70 -0.71
N GLU A 568 -3.92 0.30 0.19
CA GLU A 568 -2.79 1.13 0.65
C GLU A 568 -1.48 0.88 -0.12
N GLY A 569 -1.53 0.04 -1.15
CA GLY A 569 -0.37 -0.24 -2.00
C GLY A 569 0.49 -1.41 -1.56
N HIS A 570 0.08 -2.17 -0.54
CA HIS A 570 0.82 -3.34 -0.03
C HIS A 570 0.58 -4.62 -0.83
N PHE A 571 -0.62 -4.81 -1.37
CA PHE A 571 -1.07 -6.04 -2.04
C PHE A 571 -0.06 -6.54 -3.09
N TYR A 572 0.35 -5.69 -4.03
CA TYR A 572 1.29 -6.03 -5.10
C TYR A 572 2.62 -6.61 -4.57
N TYR A 573 3.15 -6.02 -3.51
CA TYR A 573 4.43 -6.46 -2.93
C TYR A 573 4.28 -7.71 -2.09
N ASP A 574 3.22 -7.83 -1.31
CA ASP A 574 2.97 -8.96 -0.41
C ASP A 574 2.75 -10.26 -1.18
N VAL A 575 1.86 -10.29 -2.19
CA VAL A 575 1.61 -11.51 -2.96
C VAL A 575 2.83 -11.97 -3.78
N ARG A 576 3.71 -11.02 -4.16
CA ARG A 576 4.97 -11.36 -4.82
C ARG A 576 5.99 -11.95 -3.85
N ARG A 577 6.20 -11.34 -2.68
CA ARG A 577 7.16 -11.88 -1.71
C ARG A 577 6.75 -13.24 -1.15
N TRP A 578 5.46 -13.52 -1.06
CA TRP A 578 4.91 -14.82 -0.67
C TRP A 578 4.94 -15.87 -1.79
N LEU A 579 5.32 -15.54 -3.02
CA LEU A 579 5.30 -16.38 -4.22
C LEU A 579 3.90 -16.90 -4.59
N ILE A 580 2.84 -16.18 -4.29
CA ILE A 580 1.46 -16.51 -4.67
C ILE A 580 0.91 -15.61 -5.79
N ALA A 581 1.72 -14.68 -6.30
CA ALA A 581 1.28 -13.74 -7.34
C ALA A 581 0.85 -14.45 -8.63
N GLU A 582 1.54 -15.54 -9.01
CA GLU A 582 1.14 -16.32 -10.19
C GLU A 582 -0.27 -16.91 -10.04
N GLU A 583 -0.61 -17.45 -8.87
CA GLU A 583 -1.95 -17.95 -8.57
C GLU A 583 -2.98 -16.81 -8.53
N MET A 584 -2.65 -15.71 -7.87
CA MET A 584 -3.59 -14.61 -7.65
C MET A 584 -3.84 -13.80 -8.93
N PHE A 585 -2.80 -13.48 -9.69
CA PHE A 585 -2.88 -12.59 -10.85
C PHE A 585 -3.36 -13.30 -12.13
N ASN A 586 -3.27 -14.62 -12.23
CA ASN A 586 -3.81 -15.35 -13.40
C ASN A 586 -5.32 -15.64 -13.30
N LYS A 587 -5.97 -15.30 -12.17
CA LYS A 587 -7.42 -15.42 -12.07
C LYS A 587 -8.11 -14.36 -12.95
N PRO A 588 -9.22 -14.69 -13.62
CA PRO A 588 -10.03 -13.69 -14.32
C PRO A 588 -10.43 -12.56 -13.37
N ILE A 589 -10.24 -11.33 -13.79
CA ILE A 589 -10.74 -10.18 -13.05
C ILE A 589 -12.20 -9.98 -13.38
N LEU A 590 -13.03 -10.08 -12.35
CA LEU A 590 -14.48 -9.99 -12.44
C LEU A 590 -14.98 -8.61 -11.98
N GLY A 591 -16.10 -8.20 -12.55
CA GLY A 591 -16.86 -7.03 -12.15
C GLY A 591 -18.33 -7.17 -12.54
N TRP A 592 -19.17 -6.25 -12.07
CA TRP A 592 -20.54 -6.15 -12.48
C TRP A 592 -20.65 -5.67 -13.94
N ASN A 593 -21.77 -5.98 -14.59
CA ASN A 593 -22.05 -5.50 -15.94
C ASN A 593 -22.43 -4.01 -15.92
N LYS A 594 -21.41 -3.18 -15.92
CA LYS A 594 -21.58 -1.71 -15.92
C LYS A 594 -22.42 -1.18 -17.11
N ASP A 595 -22.52 -1.92 -18.19
CA ASP A 595 -23.29 -1.56 -19.39
C ASP A 595 -24.75 -2.03 -19.30
N GLY A 596 -25.16 -2.62 -18.16
CA GLY A 596 -26.52 -3.08 -17.91
C GLY A 596 -27.53 -1.93 -17.91
N GLU A 597 -28.64 -2.09 -18.64
CA GLU A 597 -29.69 -1.07 -18.74
C GLU A 597 -30.63 -1.05 -17.54
N ASN A 598 -30.66 -2.12 -16.81
CA ASN A 598 -31.46 -2.29 -15.58
C ASN A 598 -30.68 -3.04 -14.51
N LYS A 599 -31.25 -3.15 -13.32
CA LYS A 599 -30.61 -3.78 -12.19
C LYS A 599 -30.27 -5.25 -12.42
N ALA A 600 -31.14 -6.03 -13.03
CA ALA A 600 -30.89 -7.45 -13.30
C ALA A 600 -29.72 -7.62 -14.28
N ASP A 601 -29.59 -6.75 -15.25
CA ASP A 601 -28.46 -6.73 -16.19
C ASP A 601 -27.17 -6.30 -15.51
N PHE A 602 -27.24 -5.31 -14.62
CA PHE A 602 -26.07 -4.83 -13.89
C PHE A 602 -25.46 -5.93 -13.01
N TYR A 603 -26.27 -6.70 -12.28
CA TYR A 603 -25.79 -7.77 -11.38
C TYR A 603 -25.39 -9.07 -12.11
N ASN A 604 -25.19 -9.02 -13.43
CA ASN A 604 -24.52 -10.09 -14.15
C ASN A 604 -23.00 -9.90 -14.14
N LEU A 605 -22.28 -10.93 -13.72
CA LEU A 605 -20.82 -10.92 -13.72
C LEU A 605 -20.25 -10.86 -15.14
N ARG A 606 -19.22 -10.04 -15.31
CA ARG A 606 -18.41 -9.98 -16.53
C ARG A 606 -16.95 -10.24 -16.21
N VAL A 607 -16.27 -10.94 -17.10
CA VAL A 607 -14.81 -10.96 -17.13
C VAL A 607 -14.35 -9.64 -17.70
N LEU A 608 -13.75 -8.80 -16.86
CA LEU A 608 -13.26 -7.48 -17.25
C LEU A 608 -11.88 -7.58 -17.90
N LEU A 609 -11.02 -8.39 -17.33
CA LEU A 609 -9.62 -8.58 -17.75
C LEU A 609 -9.20 -10.04 -17.55
N GLN A 610 -8.27 -10.50 -18.40
CA GLN A 610 -7.59 -11.78 -18.24
C GLN A 610 -6.09 -11.52 -18.20
N PRO A 611 -5.52 -11.23 -17.02
CA PRO A 611 -4.10 -10.96 -16.91
C PRO A 611 -3.26 -12.22 -17.06
N ARG A 612 -1.96 -12.04 -17.26
CA ARG A 612 -0.98 -13.12 -17.34
C ARG A 612 0.24 -12.75 -16.50
N PHE A 613 0.61 -13.64 -15.61
CA PHE A 613 1.77 -13.50 -14.75
C PHE A 613 2.50 -14.84 -14.70
N SER A 614 3.82 -14.82 -14.71
CA SER A 614 4.67 -16.01 -14.66
C SER A 614 5.88 -15.77 -13.75
N MET A 615 6.68 -16.78 -13.51
CA MET A 615 7.85 -16.68 -12.61
C MET A 615 8.82 -15.55 -12.97
N LYS A 616 8.99 -15.20 -14.25
CA LYS A 616 9.85 -14.07 -14.64
C LYS A 616 9.32 -12.71 -14.12
N ASP A 617 7.99 -12.57 -13.98
CA ASP A 617 7.34 -11.31 -13.64
C ASP A 617 7.48 -10.95 -12.14
N TYR A 618 8.00 -11.86 -11.31
CA TYR A 618 8.32 -11.56 -9.91
C TYR A 618 9.43 -10.50 -9.77
N LEU A 619 10.36 -10.41 -10.74
CA LEU A 619 11.37 -9.37 -10.78
C LEU A 619 11.25 -8.59 -12.09
N MET A 620 11.45 -7.28 -12.01
CA MET A 620 11.37 -6.42 -13.20
C MET A 620 12.54 -6.66 -14.16
N PRO A 621 12.31 -6.53 -15.48
CA PRO A 621 13.39 -6.57 -16.45
C PRO A 621 14.26 -5.32 -16.36
N ILE A 622 15.56 -5.49 -16.56
CA ILE A 622 16.46 -4.39 -16.89
C ILE A 622 16.32 -4.11 -18.39
N LYS A 623 16.20 -2.85 -18.77
CA LYS A 623 16.04 -2.46 -20.18
C LYS A 623 17.23 -2.94 -21.01
N ILE A 624 16.99 -3.51 -22.19
CA ILE A 624 18.05 -4.04 -23.06
C ILE A 624 19.11 -2.99 -23.39
N SER A 625 18.71 -1.73 -23.66
CA SER A 625 19.70 -0.66 -23.92
C SER A 625 20.62 -0.40 -22.74
N THR A 626 20.16 -0.56 -21.51
CA THR A 626 20.99 -0.43 -20.29
C THR A 626 22.01 -1.55 -20.18
N LEU A 627 21.60 -2.80 -20.50
CA LEU A 627 22.53 -3.96 -20.55
C LEU A 627 23.59 -3.81 -21.64
N LEU A 628 23.24 -3.17 -22.76
CA LEU A 628 24.21 -2.87 -23.84
C LEU A 628 25.21 -1.79 -23.45
N GLN A 629 24.79 -0.81 -22.63
CA GLN A 629 25.66 0.24 -22.12
C GLN A 629 26.60 -0.28 -21.02
N ASN A 630 26.07 -1.03 -20.05
CA ASN A 630 26.86 -1.68 -19.01
C ASN A 630 26.95 -3.18 -19.25
N LYS A 631 28.04 -3.61 -19.88
CA LYS A 631 28.27 -5.00 -20.26
C LYS A 631 28.45 -5.97 -19.07
N ASN A 632 28.65 -5.46 -17.86
CA ASN A 632 28.80 -6.27 -16.66
C ASN A 632 27.46 -6.69 -16.06
N LEU A 633 26.39 -6.01 -16.41
CA LEU A 633 25.05 -6.41 -15.98
C LEU A 633 24.59 -7.70 -16.67
N VAL A 634 23.82 -8.48 -15.96
CA VAL A 634 23.04 -9.62 -16.45
C VAL A 634 21.56 -9.35 -16.26
N GLN A 635 20.73 -9.87 -17.15
CA GLN A 635 19.27 -9.74 -17.07
C GLN A 635 18.69 -10.56 -15.92
N ASN A 636 17.49 -10.27 -15.45
CA ASN A 636 16.76 -11.16 -14.56
C ASN A 636 16.30 -12.44 -15.29
N PRO A 637 16.31 -13.60 -14.61
CA PRO A 637 15.91 -14.87 -15.21
C PRO A 637 14.54 -14.80 -15.89
N GLY A 638 14.46 -15.34 -17.12
CA GLY A 638 13.25 -15.35 -17.94
C GLY A 638 13.01 -14.09 -18.78
N TRP A 639 13.93 -13.10 -18.74
CA TRP A 639 13.88 -11.86 -19.54
C TRP A 639 14.99 -11.75 -20.57
N GLU A 640 15.78 -12.82 -20.75
CA GLU A 640 16.92 -12.86 -21.71
C GLU A 640 16.47 -12.65 -23.17
#